data_9334f608fd99e47221985cec968b4c92
#
_entry.id   9334f608fd99e47221985cec968b4c92
#
_cell.length_a   1.000
_cell.length_b   1.000
_cell.length_c   1.000
_cell.angle_alpha   90.00
_cell.angle_beta   90.00
_cell.angle_gamma   90.00
#
_symmetry.space_group_name_H-M   'P 1'
#
loop_
_entity.id
_entity.type
_entity.pdbx_description
1 polymer ?
#
loop_
_entity_poly.entity_id
_entity_poly.type
_entity_poly.pdbx_seq_one_letter_code
_entity_poly.pdbx_strand_id
1 'polypeptide(L)'
;MNPPTATIELVPPVAPSPNQIPIFEELVPPARPRRPHLRIQPPLLADLTARQRKAVTHGEGPLLIVAGAGTGKTTVITRRIAWLIAEKRARPSEILALTFTERAAAEMTERVDRLVPYGHNDAEISTFHAFGDRLLRDHALESGLSDRSTVLSRAEQVILLREHLFDLPLDRFRPLGDPTRFLQSLVTLISRLRDEDVPPAAYLAAAERLAERAAEAPDDRALAEDAARHRELAAAYAAYERLMRTTDRIDFGDQVGLTLKLLREHPAVLAAERGRYRYILVDEFQDTNHAQFELVRLLAEEHGNVTVVGDDDQSIYRFRGAALGNILGFRSTYQRAASVVLVDSYRSRQPILDAAYRLIRHNDPDRLEAREGLDKRLRARSRFSRPEPPAGPIELVSFATASDEADAIADRVAASIRGGRRPGEHAILVRGNRDADPYIRALNMAHIPWRFSGTAGLYRQPEVRVLVSFLRAVNDPDDSVSLYDLATSEIFGLSPADVTLALNRARRRRSSLAAALREAGEHPEESPFGLRALEVVQRLMSSLEAHRSMSTERSCGELLYHFISGSGWLARLAQEARETGDERLANVARFFEIVRRQGSLLRDDRLPFLVGQLDTLMETGDDPSTADAGPDEGEAVHVLTYHKAKGLEFDVVYMVGLVADRFPGRDRRDTFEPPAELLSDTTTAGDQHVAEERRLFYVGMTRAREELLLSWAQDYGGRRSRAVSRFVAEALDLPPATPVETVRPAVLERLARHEASPRQPARATPRPAVGDKPLVLSYGQVNDYLDCPAKYRYAHVVRIPTPASHPMVYGRALHAAVQAYHRRQMAGRPMALDELHAALDANWESVGFLTREHEEARKAAAHEVMARFLEEQERDPARPTAVEQDFVVAFGRDRLRGRYDRVDRDDAGRVIITDYKSSDVRDLATANRRARESLQLSMYALAHEAQTGALPDELALHFLESGLVGRTEPTEKRLAAAQERLALAAEGIREGRFDATPNGMRCGYCPFREICPDAAR
;
A
#
# COMPACT_ATOMS: atom_id res chain seq x y z
N MET A 1 2.97 59.63 42.04
CA MET A 1 3.49 60.72 41.24
C MET A 1 3.22 60.39 39.79
N ASN A 2 2.29 61.13 39.21
CA ASN A 2 1.80 60.91 37.82
C ASN A 2 2.69 61.63 36.82
N PRO A 3 2.72 61.11 35.54
CA PRO A 3 3.41 61.76 34.45
C PRO A 3 2.54 62.83 33.74
N PRO A 4 3.10 63.74 33.00
CA PRO A 4 2.33 64.76 32.30
C PRO A 4 1.96 64.37 30.87
N THR A 5 0.74 64.76 30.52
CA THR A 5 0.05 64.73 29.23
C THR A 5 0.66 65.74 28.25
N ALA A 6 0.85 65.35 26.97
CA ALA A 6 1.16 66.28 25.89
C ALA A 6 -0.04 66.31 24.92
N THR A 7 -0.48 67.52 24.64
CA THR A 7 -1.60 67.95 23.81
C THR A 7 -1.17 68.08 22.36
N ILE A 8 -2.01 67.57 21.41
CA ILE A 8 -1.85 67.76 19.99
C ILE A 8 -2.79 68.84 19.49
N GLU A 9 -2.25 69.87 18.87
CA GLU A 9 -3.00 70.93 18.19
C GLU A 9 -3.34 70.51 16.74
N LEU A 10 -4.62 70.69 16.42
CA LEU A 10 -5.17 70.54 15.07
C LEU A 10 -5.12 71.85 14.28
N VAL A 11 -4.61 71.84 13.06
CA VAL A 11 -4.72 72.95 12.11
C VAL A 11 -5.71 72.57 10.97
N PRO A 12 -6.61 73.44 10.56
CA PRO A 12 -7.71 73.13 9.66
C PRO A 12 -7.38 73.22 8.17
N PRO A 13 -8.21 72.66 7.26
CA PRO A 13 -7.93 72.51 5.84
C PRO A 13 -8.32 73.76 5.03
N VAL A 14 -7.54 74.02 3.96
CA VAL A 14 -7.83 75.01 2.93
C VAL A 14 -8.52 74.34 1.72
N ALA A 15 -9.59 74.94 1.21
CA ALA A 15 -10.43 74.46 0.13
C ALA A 15 -9.89 74.85 -1.27
N PRO A 16 -10.35 74.14 -2.37
CA PRO A 16 -9.73 74.15 -3.69
C PRO A 16 -10.38 75.15 -4.61
N SER A 17 -9.64 75.51 -5.71
CA SER A 17 -10.13 76.30 -6.86
C SER A 17 -9.89 75.54 -8.17
N PRO A 18 -10.70 75.74 -9.21
CA PRO A 18 -10.92 74.75 -10.29
C PRO A 18 -10.18 75.04 -11.59
N ASN A 19 -10.12 74.06 -12.44
CA ASN A 19 -9.76 74.00 -13.86
C ASN A 19 -8.26 73.94 -14.22
N GLN A 20 -7.93 72.76 -14.62
CA GLN A 20 -7.25 72.53 -15.90
C GLN A 20 -7.02 71.02 -16.13
N ILE A 21 -7.50 70.48 -17.25
CA ILE A 21 -7.15 69.16 -17.79
C ILE A 21 -5.85 69.25 -18.54
N PRO A 22 -4.91 68.34 -18.35
CA PRO A 22 -4.11 67.81 -19.43
C PRO A 22 -3.99 66.27 -19.36
N ILE A 23 -4.39 65.61 -20.42
CA ILE A 23 -3.67 64.77 -21.36
C ILE A 23 -2.68 63.78 -20.73
N PHE A 24 -3.04 62.50 -20.85
CA PHE A 24 -2.22 61.28 -20.88
C PHE A 24 -0.78 61.37 -20.37
N GLU A 25 -0.53 60.86 -19.18
CA GLU A 25 0.74 60.28 -18.78
C GLU A 25 0.49 58.83 -18.31
N GLU A 26 1.36 57.94 -18.77
CA GLU A 26 1.33 56.51 -18.51
C GLU A 26 1.22 56.21 -17.02
N LEU A 27 0.14 55.57 -16.62
CA LEU A 27 -0.02 55.03 -15.28
C LEU A 27 0.94 53.83 -15.06
N VAL A 28 2.08 54.07 -14.47
CA VAL A 28 2.88 53.06 -13.81
C VAL A 28 2.10 52.56 -12.58
N PRO A 29 1.71 51.31 -12.49
CA PRO A 29 0.98 50.79 -11.31
C PRO A 29 1.86 50.92 -10.06
N PRO A 30 1.32 51.31 -8.91
CA PRO A 30 2.06 51.42 -7.67
C PRO A 30 2.73 50.10 -7.31
N ALA A 31 4.02 50.15 -6.99
CA ALA A 31 4.79 48.99 -6.56
C ALA A 31 4.09 48.33 -5.38
N ARG A 32 3.67 47.06 -5.55
CA ARG A 32 3.09 46.24 -4.50
C ARG A 32 4.05 46.20 -3.30
N PRO A 33 3.55 46.31 -2.06
CA PRO A 33 4.38 46.19 -0.87
C PRO A 33 5.07 44.83 -0.88
N ARG A 34 6.40 44.85 -0.89
CA ARG A 34 7.19 43.60 -0.73
C ARG A 34 6.83 42.97 0.59
N ARG A 35 6.10 41.82 0.54
CA ARG A 35 5.89 40.96 1.73
C ARG A 35 7.26 40.63 2.32
N PRO A 36 7.43 40.62 3.65
CA PRO A 36 8.68 40.25 4.24
C PRO A 36 8.93 38.77 3.88
N HIS A 37 10.00 38.51 3.14
CA HIS A 37 10.50 37.17 2.92
C HIS A 37 10.99 36.64 4.26
N LEU A 38 10.17 35.81 4.92
CA LEU A 38 10.63 34.93 5.97
C LEU A 38 11.57 33.91 5.33
N ARG A 39 12.82 34.27 5.16
CA ARG A 39 13.92 33.38 4.83
C ARG A 39 14.28 32.60 6.09
N ILE A 40 13.58 31.54 6.36
CA ILE A 40 14.11 30.40 7.14
C ILE A 40 14.10 29.22 6.15
N GLN A 41 15.00 29.27 5.18
CA GLN A 41 15.42 28.07 4.48
C GLN A 41 16.47 27.40 5.38
N PRO A 42 16.28 26.15 5.84
CA PRO A 42 17.44 25.39 6.29
C PRO A 42 18.43 25.40 5.12
N PRO A 43 19.72 25.61 5.36
CA PRO A 43 20.68 25.66 4.27
C PRO A 43 20.68 24.28 3.60
N LEU A 44 20.06 24.20 2.40
CA LEU A 44 19.86 22.95 1.64
C LEU A 44 21.15 22.16 1.44
N LEU A 45 22.28 22.84 1.47
CA LEU A 45 23.60 22.27 1.26
C LEU A 45 24.44 22.17 2.55
N ALA A 46 23.92 22.64 3.71
CA ALA A 46 24.59 22.41 4.98
C ALA A 46 24.58 20.91 5.31
N ASP A 47 25.54 20.48 6.07
CA ASP A 47 25.73 19.10 6.54
C ASP A 47 25.93 18.04 5.42
N LEU A 48 26.01 18.47 4.14
CA LEU A 48 26.37 17.57 3.05
C LEU A 48 27.90 17.45 2.90
N THR A 49 28.36 16.23 2.72
CA THR A 49 29.74 15.97 2.29
C THR A 49 30.00 16.58 0.90
N ALA A 50 31.25 16.77 0.55
CA ALA A 50 31.63 17.29 -0.77
C ALA A 50 31.05 16.44 -1.93
N ARG A 51 31.00 15.08 -1.75
CA ARG A 51 30.45 14.15 -2.74
C ARG A 51 28.91 14.25 -2.81
N GLN A 52 28.24 14.31 -1.67
CA GLN A 52 26.79 14.51 -1.64
C GLN A 52 26.42 15.87 -2.24
N ARG A 53 27.16 16.94 -1.88
CA ARG A 53 26.93 18.27 -2.46
C ARG A 53 27.11 18.27 -3.97
N LYS A 54 28.15 17.59 -4.51
CA LYS A 54 28.36 17.44 -5.95
C LYS A 54 27.17 16.74 -6.61
N ALA A 55 26.62 15.70 -5.99
CA ALA A 55 25.44 15.00 -6.51
C ALA A 55 24.17 15.88 -6.49
N VAL A 56 23.92 16.59 -5.38
CA VAL A 56 22.77 17.50 -5.24
C VAL A 56 22.83 18.66 -6.23
N THR A 57 24.00 19.27 -6.41
CA THR A 57 24.20 20.46 -7.27
C THR A 57 24.59 20.12 -8.71
N HIS A 58 24.48 18.85 -9.12
CA HIS A 58 24.71 18.49 -10.52
C HIS A 58 23.73 19.25 -11.42
N GLY A 59 24.23 19.83 -12.50
CA GLY A 59 23.45 20.61 -13.45
C GLY A 59 22.52 19.73 -14.30
N GLU A 60 22.52 19.97 -15.57
CA GLU A 60 21.77 19.21 -16.57
C GLU A 60 22.55 17.97 -17.04
N GLY A 61 21.82 17.03 -17.61
CA GLY A 61 22.35 15.79 -18.15
C GLY A 61 22.26 14.61 -17.17
N PRO A 62 22.59 13.41 -17.65
CA PRO A 62 22.42 12.17 -16.91
C PRO A 62 23.43 12.06 -15.76
N LEU A 63 22.96 11.59 -14.60
CA LEU A 63 23.73 11.43 -13.38
C LEU A 63 23.49 10.05 -12.76
N LEU A 64 24.55 9.28 -12.57
CA LEU A 64 24.56 8.05 -11.78
C LEU A 64 25.14 8.34 -10.40
N ILE A 65 24.36 8.10 -9.36
CA ILE A 65 24.79 8.19 -7.97
C ILE A 65 24.90 6.77 -7.41
N VAL A 66 26.14 6.28 -7.26
CA VAL A 66 26.41 4.99 -6.65
C VAL A 66 26.51 5.20 -5.14
N ALA A 67 25.55 4.67 -4.40
CA ALA A 67 25.38 5.02 -2.98
C ALA A 67 25.17 3.77 -2.13
N GLY A 68 26.21 3.34 -1.43
CA GLY A 68 26.17 2.17 -0.56
C GLY A 68 25.27 2.34 0.67
N ALA A 69 25.24 1.31 1.52
CA ALA A 69 24.41 1.30 2.71
C ALA A 69 24.75 2.45 3.68
N GLY A 70 23.72 3.19 4.10
CA GLY A 70 23.86 4.29 5.08
C GLY A 70 24.53 5.55 4.55
N THR A 71 24.75 5.71 3.25
CA THR A 71 25.41 6.91 2.67
C THR A 71 24.47 8.09 2.40
N GLY A 72 23.19 7.94 2.74
CA GLY A 72 22.20 9.00 2.59
C GLY A 72 21.59 9.13 1.19
N LYS A 73 21.33 8.02 0.48
CA LYS A 73 20.65 7.97 -0.82
C LYS A 73 19.42 8.88 -0.86
N THR A 74 18.45 8.62 0.00
CA THR A 74 17.20 9.38 0.06
C THR A 74 17.43 10.84 0.44
N THR A 75 18.42 11.15 1.27
CA THR A 75 18.80 12.54 1.59
C THR A 75 19.31 13.29 0.36
N VAL A 76 20.13 12.64 -0.45
CA VAL A 76 20.69 13.27 -1.66
C VAL A 76 19.60 13.54 -2.69
N ILE A 77 18.70 12.55 -2.94
CA ILE A 77 17.65 12.71 -3.94
C ILE A 77 16.62 13.76 -3.52
N THR A 78 16.19 13.77 -2.25
CA THR A 78 15.24 14.77 -1.75
C THR A 78 15.83 16.19 -1.73
N ARG A 79 17.10 16.33 -1.34
CA ARG A 79 17.79 17.64 -1.40
C ARG A 79 18.08 18.09 -2.82
N ARG A 80 18.28 17.16 -3.78
CA ARG A 80 18.40 17.50 -5.19
C ARG A 80 17.10 18.04 -5.75
N ILE A 81 15.97 17.40 -5.46
CA ILE A 81 14.64 17.93 -5.83
C ILE A 81 14.46 19.35 -5.27
N ALA A 82 14.67 19.51 -3.97
CA ALA A 82 14.54 20.80 -3.32
C ALA A 82 15.51 21.87 -3.88
N TRP A 83 16.74 21.47 -4.26
CA TRP A 83 17.72 22.36 -4.87
C TRP A 83 17.32 22.80 -6.28
N LEU A 84 16.80 21.88 -7.12
CA LEU A 84 16.31 22.21 -8.46
C LEU A 84 15.19 23.25 -8.40
N ILE A 85 14.30 23.14 -7.42
CA ILE A 85 13.21 24.09 -7.18
C ILE A 85 13.74 25.42 -6.64
N ALA A 86 14.61 25.39 -5.62
CA ALA A 86 15.14 26.60 -4.97
C ALA A 86 15.98 27.45 -5.92
N GLU A 87 16.78 26.82 -6.78
CA GLU A 87 17.60 27.48 -7.79
C GLU A 87 16.81 27.84 -9.07
N LYS A 88 15.49 27.64 -9.05
CA LYS A 88 14.57 27.90 -10.18
C LYS A 88 15.00 27.20 -11.49
N ARG A 89 15.63 26.03 -11.38
CA ARG A 89 16.01 25.22 -12.54
C ARG A 89 14.83 24.44 -13.08
N ALA A 90 13.91 24.07 -12.19
CA ALA A 90 12.66 23.42 -12.53
C ALA A 90 11.52 23.99 -11.67
N ARG A 91 10.33 24.05 -12.23
CA ARG A 91 9.11 24.14 -11.44
C ARG A 91 8.84 22.78 -10.79
N PRO A 92 8.17 22.74 -9.63
CA PRO A 92 7.84 21.45 -9.01
C PRO A 92 7.15 20.47 -9.97
N SER A 93 6.17 20.95 -10.75
CA SER A 93 5.43 20.15 -11.74
C SER A 93 6.27 19.63 -12.91
N GLU A 94 7.51 20.10 -13.08
CA GLU A 94 8.47 19.63 -14.08
C GLU A 94 9.40 18.52 -13.57
N ILE A 95 9.17 18.06 -12.33
CA ILE A 95 9.99 17.02 -11.67
C ILE A 95 9.17 15.76 -11.50
N LEU A 96 9.68 14.64 -12.03
CA LEU A 96 9.19 13.29 -11.80
C LEU A 96 10.21 12.52 -10.95
N ALA A 97 9.82 12.06 -9.79
CA ALA A 97 10.63 11.21 -8.92
C ALA A 97 9.96 9.85 -8.73
N LEU A 98 10.63 8.80 -9.20
CA LEU A 98 10.13 7.44 -9.18
C LEU A 98 10.89 6.59 -8.15
N THR A 99 10.16 5.77 -7.42
CA THR A 99 10.71 4.85 -6.42
C THR A 99 10.01 3.49 -6.47
N PHE A 100 10.55 2.52 -5.71
CA PHE A 100 10.08 1.14 -5.78
C PHE A 100 8.85 0.86 -4.90
N THR A 101 8.63 1.59 -3.80
CA THR A 101 7.54 1.32 -2.86
C THR A 101 6.75 2.57 -2.51
N GLU A 102 5.44 2.41 -2.25
CA GLU A 102 4.57 3.49 -1.78
C GLU A 102 5.08 4.16 -0.49
N ARG A 103 5.64 3.36 0.42
CA ARG A 103 6.26 3.89 1.64
C ARG A 103 7.43 4.82 1.33
N ALA A 104 8.29 4.43 0.39
CA ALA A 104 9.44 5.27 0.00
C ALA A 104 8.98 6.54 -0.72
N ALA A 105 7.94 6.46 -1.56
CA ALA A 105 7.33 7.63 -2.20
C ALA A 105 6.76 8.60 -1.16
N ALA A 106 6.00 8.10 -0.21
CA ALA A 106 5.42 8.90 0.88
C ALA A 106 6.51 9.57 1.75
N GLU A 107 7.56 8.82 2.13
CA GLU A 107 8.69 9.34 2.89
C GLU A 107 9.47 10.40 2.10
N MET A 108 9.69 10.17 0.81
CA MET A 108 10.36 11.14 -0.08
C MET A 108 9.54 12.42 -0.19
N THR A 109 8.23 12.31 -0.39
CA THR A 109 7.29 13.44 -0.42
C THR A 109 7.36 14.25 0.87
N GLU A 110 7.26 13.59 2.03
CA GLU A 110 7.35 14.25 3.33
C GLU A 110 8.66 15.01 3.52
N ARG A 111 9.78 14.40 3.10
CA ARG A 111 11.11 15.03 3.22
C ARG A 111 11.26 16.23 2.27
N VAL A 112 10.75 16.14 1.05
CA VAL A 112 10.78 17.26 0.09
C VAL A 112 9.92 18.40 0.61
N ASP A 113 8.74 18.13 1.14
CA ASP A 113 7.83 19.13 1.70
C ASP A 113 8.46 19.95 2.83
N ARG A 114 9.27 19.30 3.67
CA ARG A 114 10.00 20.01 4.74
C ARG A 114 11.12 20.92 4.22
N LEU A 115 11.65 20.62 3.04
CA LEU A 115 12.77 21.34 2.44
C LEU A 115 12.33 22.49 1.50
N VAL A 116 11.14 22.38 0.94
CA VAL A 116 10.60 23.36 -0.02
C VAL A 116 9.59 24.26 0.69
N PRO A 117 9.58 25.58 0.45
CA PRO A 117 8.59 26.51 1.05
C PRO A 117 7.15 26.09 0.72
N TYR A 118 6.24 26.28 1.65
CA TYR A 118 4.82 25.97 1.50
C TYR A 118 4.22 26.52 0.20
N GLY A 119 3.47 25.70 -0.52
CA GLY A 119 2.75 26.06 -1.74
C GLY A 119 3.48 25.76 -3.04
N HIS A 120 4.60 25.05 -3.03
CA HIS A 120 5.39 24.74 -4.23
C HIS A 120 5.59 23.27 -4.52
N ASN A 121 4.88 22.36 -3.87
CA ASN A 121 5.13 20.93 -4.03
C ASN A 121 4.10 20.22 -4.92
N ASP A 122 4.10 20.57 -6.22
CA ASP A 122 3.40 19.81 -7.28
C ASP A 122 4.36 18.82 -7.98
N ALA A 123 5.49 18.48 -7.35
CA ALA A 123 6.39 17.46 -7.88
C ALA A 123 5.70 16.10 -7.84
N GLU A 124 5.73 15.38 -8.94
CA GLU A 124 5.22 14.03 -9.03
C GLU A 124 6.22 13.07 -8.36
N ILE A 125 5.87 12.56 -7.17
CA ILE A 125 6.68 11.60 -6.44
C ILE A 125 5.83 10.35 -6.21
N SER A 126 6.12 9.28 -6.92
CA SER A 126 5.27 8.09 -6.95
C SER A 126 6.08 6.81 -7.21
N THR A 127 5.40 5.66 -7.17
CA THR A 127 5.96 4.42 -7.71
C THR A 127 5.78 4.36 -9.22
N PHE A 128 6.56 3.49 -9.91
CA PHE A 128 6.37 3.26 -11.36
C PHE A 128 4.95 2.82 -11.70
N HIS A 129 4.38 1.96 -10.86
CA HIS A 129 3.02 1.44 -11.07
C HIS A 129 1.96 2.54 -10.86
N ALA A 130 2.07 3.34 -9.79
CA ALA A 130 1.14 4.43 -9.55
C ALA A 130 1.22 5.52 -10.63
N PHE A 131 2.43 5.83 -11.11
CA PHE A 131 2.63 6.73 -12.24
C PHE A 131 1.96 6.19 -13.52
N GLY A 132 2.18 4.91 -13.84
CA GLY A 132 1.57 4.26 -14.99
C GLY A 132 0.05 4.20 -14.90
N ASP A 133 -0.49 3.80 -13.74
CA ASP A 133 -1.94 3.77 -13.51
C ASP A 133 -2.59 5.13 -13.71
N ARG A 134 -1.96 6.19 -13.18
CA ARG A 134 -2.44 7.57 -13.36
C ARG A 134 -2.44 7.94 -14.85
N LEU A 135 -1.33 7.70 -15.56
CA LEU A 135 -1.23 8.06 -16.96
C LEU A 135 -2.25 7.32 -17.83
N LEU A 136 -2.47 6.04 -17.56
CA LEU A 136 -3.48 5.23 -18.24
C LEU A 136 -4.90 5.73 -17.99
N ARG A 137 -5.20 6.20 -16.79
CA ARG A 137 -6.51 6.78 -16.45
C ARG A 137 -6.71 8.17 -17.07
N ASP A 138 -5.67 9.01 -17.04
CA ASP A 138 -5.69 10.34 -17.65
C ASP A 138 -5.93 10.24 -19.17
N HIS A 139 -5.43 9.14 -19.81
CA HIS A 139 -5.55 8.84 -21.23
C HIS A 139 -6.35 7.55 -21.50
N ALA A 140 -7.46 7.36 -20.78
CA ALA A 140 -8.26 6.16 -20.86
C ALA A 140 -8.80 5.90 -22.29
N LEU A 141 -9.17 6.95 -23.01
CA LEU A 141 -9.67 6.85 -24.39
C LEU A 141 -8.60 6.37 -25.38
N GLU A 142 -7.37 6.89 -25.25
CA GLU A 142 -6.23 6.53 -26.09
C GLU A 142 -5.71 5.12 -25.76
N SER A 143 -5.70 4.77 -24.47
CA SER A 143 -5.24 3.45 -24.00
C SER A 143 -6.25 2.35 -24.28
N GLY A 144 -7.51 2.70 -24.60
CA GLY A 144 -8.61 1.75 -24.79
C GLY A 144 -9.04 1.05 -23.49
N LEU A 145 -8.70 1.61 -22.34
CA LEU A 145 -9.12 1.15 -21.03
C LEU A 145 -10.34 1.94 -20.56
N SER A 146 -11.15 1.30 -19.74
CA SER A 146 -12.19 2.00 -18.99
C SER A 146 -11.56 2.69 -17.75
N ASP A 147 -12.18 3.77 -17.31
CA ASP A 147 -11.83 4.44 -16.06
C ASP A 147 -12.07 3.58 -14.80
N ARG A 148 -12.70 2.41 -14.99
CA ARG A 148 -13.03 1.41 -13.97
C ARG A 148 -12.17 0.17 -14.00
N SER A 149 -11.22 0.10 -14.92
CA SER A 149 -10.34 -1.06 -15.04
C SER A 149 -9.75 -1.43 -13.67
N THR A 150 -9.93 -2.69 -13.28
CA THR A 150 -9.50 -3.19 -11.96
C THR A 150 -8.13 -3.83 -12.04
N VAL A 151 -7.21 -3.41 -11.17
CA VAL A 151 -5.88 -4.02 -11.06
C VAL A 151 -5.98 -5.31 -10.26
N LEU A 152 -5.61 -6.43 -10.88
CA LEU A 152 -5.62 -7.76 -10.26
C LEU A 152 -4.29 -8.06 -9.55
N SER A 153 -4.37 -8.57 -8.33
CA SER A 153 -3.26 -9.24 -7.66
C SER A 153 -2.91 -10.56 -8.38
N ARG A 154 -1.73 -11.10 -8.09
CA ARG A 154 -1.30 -12.37 -8.67
C ARG A 154 -2.26 -13.52 -8.41
N ALA A 155 -2.83 -13.58 -7.22
CA ALA A 155 -3.80 -14.60 -6.86
C ALA A 155 -5.13 -14.40 -7.61
N GLU A 156 -5.58 -13.17 -7.76
CA GLU A 156 -6.77 -12.83 -8.54
C GLU A 156 -6.59 -13.16 -10.04
N GLN A 157 -5.38 -13.01 -10.58
CA GLN A 157 -5.06 -13.50 -11.93
C GLN A 157 -5.21 -15.02 -12.06
N VAL A 158 -4.71 -15.78 -11.07
CA VAL A 158 -4.86 -17.25 -11.04
C VAL A 158 -6.33 -17.64 -10.95
N ILE A 159 -7.12 -16.93 -10.15
CA ILE A 159 -8.57 -17.15 -10.05
C ILE A 159 -9.26 -16.91 -11.39
N LEU A 160 -8.97 -15.78 -12.03
CA LEU A 160 -9.52 -15.45 -13.34
C LEU A 160 -9.18 -16.52 -14.38
N LEU A 161 -7.92 -16.97 -14.43
CA LEU A 161 -7.50 -18.04 -15.33
C LEU A 161 -8.17 -19.38 -14.99
N ARG A 162 -8.46 -19.67 -13.72
CA ARG A 162 -9.18 -20.87 -13.29
C ARG A 162 -10.63 -20.84 -13.76
N GLU A 163 -11.29 -19.71 -13.68
CA GLU A 163 -12.66 -19.53 -14.16
C GLU A 163 -12.77 -19.72 -15.68
N HIS A 164 -11.72 -19.32 -16.41
CA HIS A 164 -11.63 -19.40 -17.87
C HIS A 164 -10.67 -20.49 -18.37
N LEU A 165 -10.44 -21.51 -17.55
CA LEU A 165 -9.42 -22.54 -17.84
C LEU A 165 -9.61 -23.25 -19.17
N PHE A 166 -10.85 -23.49 -19.58
CA PHE A 166 -11.18 -24.20 -20.81
C PHE A 166 -11.20 -23.30 -22.06
N ASP A 167 -11.14 -21.98 -21.86
CA ASP A 167 -11.01 -20.99 -22.93
C ASP A 167 -9.53 -20.77 -23.29
N LEU A 168 -8.60 -21.23 -22.43
CA LEU A 168 -7.17 -21.14 -22.66
C LEU A 168 -6.70 -22.25 -23.60
N PRO A 169 -5.84 -21.94 -24.58
CA PRO A 169 -5.25 -22.92 -25.51
C PRO A 169 -4.15 -23.74 -24.79
N LEU A 170 -4.52 -24.47 -23.75
CA LEU A 170 -3.64 -25.34 -22.97
C LEU A 170 -4.03 -26.80 -23.19
N ASP A 171 -3.05 -27.62 -23.53
CA ASP A 171 -3.18 -29.07 -23.67
C ASP A 171 -2.20 -29.79 -22.72
N ARG A 172 -0.90 -29.61 -22.90
CA ARG A 172 0.16 -30.16 -22.04
C ARG A 172 0.08 -29.65 -20.62
N PHE A 173 -0.23 -28.36 -20.48
CA PHE A 173 -0.27 -27.64 -19.20
C PHE A 173 -1.66 -27.61 -18.57
N ARG A 174 -2.56 -28.48 -19.04
CA ARG A 174 -3.86 -28.76 -18.42
C ARG A 174 -4.03 -30.27 -18.17
N PRO A 175 -3.25 -30.88 -17.26
CA PRO A 175 -3.30 -32.32 -17.00
C PRO A 175 -4.66 -32.74 -16.42
N LEU A 176 -5.17 -33.89 -16.85
CA LEU A 176 -6.50 -34.38 -16.43
C LEU A 176 -6.66 -34.59 -14.92
N GLY A 177 -5.56 -34.93 -14.20
CA GLY A 177 -5.60 -35.18 -12.76
C GLY A 177 -5.64 -33.89 -11.93
N ASP A 178 -5.08 -32.78 -12.43
CA ASP A 178 -5.08 -31.47 -11.78
C ASP A 178 -4.94 -30.40 -12.88
N PRO A 179 -6.05 -29.98 -13.47
CA PRO A 179 -6.04 -29.03 -14.58
C PRO A 179 -5.51 -27.64 -14.25
N THR A 180 -5.47 -27.28 -12.97
CA THR A 180 -5.07 -25.96 -12.48
C THR A 180 -3.59 -25.87 -12.11
N ARG A 181 -2.89 -26.99 -12.06
CA ARG A 181 -1.52 -27.14 -11.56
C ARG A 181 -0.51 -26.10 -12.05
N PHE A 182 -0.64 -25.68 -13.29
CA PHE A 182 0.35 -24.81 -13.95
C PHE A 182 -0.07 -23.33 -14.04
N LEU A 183 -1.27 -22.96 -13.60
CA LEU A 183 -1.77 -21.60 -13.72
C LEU A 183 -0.88 -20.57 -13.00
N GLN A 184 -0.42 -20.89 -11.80
CA GLN A 184 0.49 -20.02 -11.06
C GLN A 184 1.82 -19.82 -11.78
N SER A 185 2.36 -20.88 -12.39
CA SER A 185 3.59 -20.81 -13.18
C SER A 185 3.39 -20.01 -14.48
N LEU A 186 2.22 -20.11 -15.10
CA LEU A 186 1.85 -19.33 -16.26
C LEU A 186 1.79 -17.83 -15.92
N VAL A 187 1.13 -17.46 -14.81
CA VAL A 187 1.10 -16.07 -14.33
C VAL A 187 2.52 -15.55 -14.04
N THR A 188 3.39 -16.40 -13.48
CA THR A 188 4.80 -16.04 -13.24
C THR A 188 5.55 -15.75 -14.53
N LEU A 189 5.38 -16.61 -15.55
CA LEU A 189 6.00 -16.42 -16.85
C LEU A 189 5.52 -15.13 -17.52
N ILE A 190 4.20 -14.90 -17.54
CA ILE A 190 3.61 -13.68 -18.13
C ILE A 190 4.14 -12.42 -17.45
N SER A 191 4.17 -12.41 -16.11
CA SER A 191 4.73 -11.29 -15.35
C SER A 191 6.18 -11.02 -15.76
N ARG A 192 7.01 -12.07 -15.89
CA ARG A 192 8.41 -11.92 -16.27
C ARG A 192 8.58 -11.40 -17.70
N LEU A 193 7.76 -11.87 -18.65
CA LEU A 193 7.78 -11.36 -20.02
C LEU A 193 7.41 -9.86 -20.08
N ARG A 194 6.47 -9.43 -19.26
CA ARG A 194 6.09 -8.01 -19.13
C ARG A 194 7.18 -7.16 -18.49
N ASP A 195 7.87 -7.69 -17.48
CA ASP A 195 9.03 -7.03 -16.88
C ASP A 195 10.17 -6.80 -17.89
N GLU A 196 10.27 -7.67 -18.91
CA GLU A 196 11.21 -7.58 -20.04
C GLU A 196 10.64 -6.81 -21.25
N ASP A 197 9.46 -6.21 -21.13
CA ASP A 197 8.76 -5.50 -22.22
C ASP A 197 8.49 -6.39 -23.46
N VAL A 198 8.21 -7.67 -23.25
CA VAL A 198 7.95 -8.67 -24.28
C VAL A 198 6.45 -8.88 -24.46
N PRO A 199 5.83 -8.35 -25.53
CA PRO A 199 4.42 -8.58 -25.81
C PRO A 199 4.17 -10.02 -26.34
N PRO A 200 2.91 -10.52 -26.32
CA PRO A 200 2.58 -11.86 -26.79
C PRO A 200 3.07 -12.16 -28.22
N ALA A 201 3.01 -11.18 -29.11
CA ALA A 201 3.47 -11.34 -30.52
C ALA A 201 4.98 -11.61 -30.62
N ALA A 202 5.79 -10.92 -29.78
CA ALA A 202 7.23 -11.13 -29.76
C ALA A 202 7.59 -12.50 -29.18
N TYR A 203 6.84 -12.94 -28.14
CA TYR A 203 7.04 -14.28 -27.58
C TYR A 203 6.64 -15.37 -28.57
N LEU A 204 5.54 -15.20 -29.31
CA LEU A 204 5.12 -16.13 -30.35
C LEU A 204 6.18 -16.22 -31.47
N ALA A 205 6.71 -15.10 -31.91
CA ALA A 205 7.77 -15.09 -32.93
C ALA A 205 9.05 -15.83 -32.46
N ALA A 206 9.42 -15.69 -31.18
CA ALA A 206 10.53 -16.44 -30.59
C ALA A 206 10.23 -17.97 -30.54
N ALA A 207 9.00 -18.34 -30.17
CA ALA A 207 8.56 -19.74 -30.18
C ALA A 207 8.55 -20.35 -31.60
N GLU A 208 8.22 -19.57 -32.60
CA GLU A 208 8.26 -19.99 -34.01
C GLU A 208 9.70 -20.19 -34.48
N ARG A 209 10.63 -19.27 -34.18
CA ARG A 209 12.07 -19.48 -34.46
C ARG A 209 12.64 -20.72 -33.76
N LEU A 210 12.22 -21.01 -32.55
CA LEU A 210 12.56 -22.26 -31.87
C LEU A 210 12.04 -23.48 -32.62
N ALA A 211 10.83 -23.42 -33.17
CA ALA A 211 10.22 -24.49 -33.95
C ALA A 211 10.91 -24.70 -35.30
N GLU A 212 11.34 -23.62 -35.97
CA GLU A 212 12.15 -23.69 -37.20
C GLU A 212 13.51 -24.38 -36.91
N ARG A 213 14.20 -24.00 -35.85
CA ARG A 213 15.44 -24.66 -35.42
C ARG A 213 15.23 -26.14 -35.07
N ALA A 214 14.10 -26.49 -34.45
CA ALA A 214 13.75 -27.88 -34.17
C ALA A 214 13.48 -28.67 -35.45
N ALA A 215 12.89 -28.05 -36.47
CA ALA A 215 12.69 -28.68 -37.79
C ALA A 215 14.01 -28.92 -38.55
N GLU A 216 15.01 -28.06 -38.36
CA GLU A 216 16.35 -28.23 -38.91
C GLU A 216 17.17 -29.33 -38.19
N ALA A 217 16.79 -29.68 -36.93
CA ALA A 217 17.44 -30.70 -36.14
C ALA A 217 16.43 -31.79 -35.68
N PRO A 218 15.91 -32.61 -36.59
CA PRO A 218 14.81 -33.55 -36.31
C PRO A 218 15.16 -34.65 -35.28
N ASP A 219 16.44 -34.92 -35.08
CA ASP A 219 16.93 -35.87 -34.07
C ASP A 219 17.01 -35.29 -32.67
N ASP A 220 16.92 -33.97 -32.52
CA ASP A 220 16.90 -33.30 -31.22
C ASP A 220 15.49 -33.21 -30.64
N ARG A 221 15.08 -34.29 -29.97
CA ARG A 221 13.77 -34.37 -29.30
C ARG A 221 13.57 -33.32 -28.22
N ALA A 222 14.64 -32.93 -27.52
CA ALA A 222 14.56 -31.93 -26.46
C ALA A 222 14.22 -30.55 -27.01
N LEU A 223 14.85 -30.17 -28.12
CA LEU A 223 14.54 -28.90 -28.81
C LEU A 223 13.13 -28.91 -29.41
N ALA A 224 12.67 -30.05 -29.97
CA ALA A 224 11.30 -30.18 -30.47
C ALA A 224 10.25 -30.06 -29.33
N GLU A 225 10.51 -30.66 -28.18
CA GLU A 225 9.65 -30.51 -26.99
C GLU A 225 9.64 -29.09 -26.44
N ASP A 226 10.78 -28.42 -26.40
CA ASP A 226 10.91 -27.06 -25.93
C ASP A 226 10.17 -26.08 -26.87
N ALA A 227 10.32 -26.24 -28.19
CA ALA A 227 9.58 -25.47 -29.17
C ALA A 227 8.05 -25.63 -29.05
N ALA A 228 7.57 -26.87 -28.88
CA ALA A 228 6.16 -27.14 -28.69
C ALA A 228 5.62 -26.52 -27.39
N ARG A 229 6.40 -26.59 -26.30
CA ARG A 229 6.10 -25.97 -25.02
C ARG A 229 5.96 -24.46 -25.12
N HIS A 230 6.94 -23.77 -25.72
CA HIS A 230 6.92 -22.33 -25.86
C HIS A 230 5.80 -21.83 -26.80
N ARG A 231 5.45 -22.60 -27.83
CA ARG A 231 4.33 -22.25 -28.69
C ARG A 231 2.99 -22.29 -27.94
N GLU A 232 2.75 -23.31 -27.12
CA GLU A 232 1.57 -23.39 -26.25
C GLU A 232 1.50 -22.26 -25.24
N LEU A 233 2.61 -21.95 -24.56
CA LEU A 233 2.70 -20.87 -23.60
C LEU A 233 2.52 -19.48 -24.23
N ALA A 234 3.04 -19.26 -25.46
CA ALA A 234 2.84 -18.01 -26.19
C ALA A 234 1.38 -17.82 -26.59
N ALA A 235 0.70 -18.91 -27.05
CA ALA A 235 -0.72 -18.88 -27.34
C ALA A 235 -1.56 -18.60 -26.08
N ALA A 236 -1.18 -19.18 -24.93
CA ALA A 236 -1.83 -18.94 -23.65
C ALA A 236 -1.64 -17.49 -23.17
N TYR A 237 -0.46 -16.90 -23.37
CA TYR A 237 -0.22 -15.49 -23.04
C TYR A 237 -1.10 -14.55 -23.89
N ALA A 238 -1.22 -14.81 -25.19
CA ALA A 238 -2.10 -14.05 -26.07
C ALA A 238 -3.59 -14.20 -25.66
N ALA A 239 -4.00 -15.38 -25.21
CA ALA A 239 -5.35 -15.62 -24.70
C ALA A 239 -5.59 -14.86 -23.38
N TYR A 240 -4.61 -14.87 -22.48
CA TYR A 240 -4.65 -14.11 -21.24
C TYR A 240 -4.83 -12.60 -21.48
N GLU A 241 -4.06 -12.01 -22.39
CA GLU A 241 -4.17 -10.57 -22.71
C GLU A 241 -5.57 -10.23 -23.26
N ARG A 242 -6.13 -11.09 -24.13
CA ARG A 242 -7.51 -10.92 -24.61
C ARG A 242 -8.53 -11.01 -23.47
N LEU A 243 -8.36 -11.98 -22.57
CA LEU A 243 -9.24 -12.17 -21.41
C LEU A 243 -9.22 -10.94 -20.51
N MET A 244 -8.03 -10.43 -20.16
CA MET A 244 -7.88 -9.21 -19.36
C MET A 244 -8.61 -8.02 -19.98
N ARG A 245 -8.45 -7.83 -21.28
CA ARG A 245 -9.10 -6.73 -22.02
C ARG A 245 -10.62 -6.88 -22.08
N THR A 246 -11.12 -8.09 -22.34
CA THR A 246 -12.58 -8.34 -22.45
C THR A 246 -13.30 -8.26 -21.11
N THR A 247 -12.59 -8.48 -20.01
CA THR A 247 -13.12 -8.39 -18.66
C THR A 247 -12.84 -7.03 -17.98
N ASP A 248 -12.25 -6.07 -18.72
CA ASP A 248 -11.84 -4.75 -18.24
C ASP A 248 -10.95 -4.81 -16.99
N ARG A 249 -9.95 -5.68 -17.05
CA ARG A 249 -9.00 -5.95 -15.97
C ARG A 249 -7.57 -5.74 -16.46
N ILE A 250 -6.72 -5.26 -15.56
CA ILE A 250 -5.29 -5.11 -15.77
C ILE A 250 -4.53 -5.75 -14.60
N ASP A 251 -3.26 -6.02 -14.77
CA ASP A 251 -2.39 -6.42 -13.66
C ASP A 251 -1.27 -5.40 -13.42
N PHE A 252 -0.41 -5.66 -12.43
CA PHE A 252 0.69 -4.74 -12.10
C PHE A 252 1.68 -4.57 -13.27
N GLY A 253 1.93 -5.62 -14.06
CA GLY A 253 2.78 -5.53 -15.25
C GLY A 253 2.13 -4.66 -16.33
N ASP A 254 0.81 -4.71 -16.47
CA ASP A 254 0.05 -3.89 -17.39
C ASP A 254 0.18 -2.40 -17.10
N GLN A 255 0.25 -1.99 -15.81
CA GLN A 255 0.40 -0.57 -15.48
C GLN A 255 1.64 0.06 -16.11
N VAL A 256 2.74 -0.67 -16.24
CA VAL A 256 3.96 -0.21 -16.93
C VAL A 256 3.92 -0.52 -18.42
N GLY A 257 3.59 -1.76 -18.80
CA GLY A 257 3.59 -2.22 -20.19
C GLY A 257 2.61 -1.48 -21.08
N LEU A 258 1.36 -1.27 -20.60
CA LEU A 258 0.37 -0.49 -21.36
C LEU A 258 0.73 1.00 -21.40
N THR A 259 1.39 1.53 -20.37
CA THR A 259 1.92 2.90 -20.41
C THR A 259 2.99 3.05 -21.48
N LEU A 260 3.94 2.10 -21.59
CA LEU A 260 4.92 2.10 -22.68
C LEU A 260 4.25 2.02 -24.05
N LYS A 261 3.25 1.17 -24.18
CA LYS A 261 2.48 1.04 -25.41
C LYS A 261 1.76 2.34 -25.77
N LEU A 262 1.05 2.94 -24.81
CA LEU A 262 0.37 4.25 -24.98
C LEU A 262 1.34 5.31 -25.49
N LEU A 263 2.49 5.48 -24.83
CA LEU A 263 3.47 6.49 -25.20
C LEU A 263 4.11 6.24 -26.57
N ARG A 264 4.29 4.98 -26.97
CA ARG A 264 4.84 4.61 -28.29
C ARG A 264 3.82 4.78 -29.42
N GLU A 265 2.56 4.45 -29.18
CA GLU A 265 1.49 4.51 -30.19
C GLU A 265 0.86 5.91 -30.31
N HIS A 266 0.98 6.76 -29.27
CA HIS A 266 0.42 8.12 -29.26
C HIS A 266 1.50 9.21 -29.06
N PRO A 267 2.18 9.65 -30.14
CA PRO A 267 3.26 10.63 -30.03
C PRO A 267 2.86 11.96 -29.40
N ALA A 268 1.59 12.35 -29.50
CA ALA A 268 1.09 13.57 -28.90
C ALA A 268 1.07 13.48 -27.34
N VAL A 269 0.70 12.31 -26.79
CA VAL A 269 0.76 12.03 -25.37
C VAL A 269 2.21 12.03 -24.89
N LEU A 270 3.09 11.35 -25.62
CA LEU A 270 4.52 11.31 -25.31
C LEU A 270 5.14 12.72 -25.29
N ALA A 271 4.84 13.55 -26.29
CA ALA A 271 5.34 14.93 -26.36
C ALA A 271 4.83 15.79 -25.20
N ALA A 272 3.56 15.61 -24.80
CA ALA A 272 2.99 16.31 -23.66
C ALA A 272 3.68 15.92 -22.35
N GLU A 273 3.91 14.63 -22.09
CA GLU A 273 4.56 14.15 -20.86
C GLU A 273 6.07 14.51 -20.83
N ARG A 274 6.78 14.48 -21.98
CA ARG A 274 8.16 14.98 -22.10
C ARG A 274 8.25 16.49 -21.82
N GLY A 275 7.28 17.25 -22.31
CA GLY A 275 7.20 18.70 -22.03
C GLY A 275 6.86 18.99 -20.58
N ARG A 276 6.10 18.12 -19.95
CA ARG A 276 5.74 18.25 -18.54
C ARG A 276 6.92 17.93 -17.61
N TYR A 277 7.60 16.78 -17.80
CA TYR A 277 8.67 16.32 -16.91
C TYR A 277 10.05 16.61 -17.49
N ARG A 278 10.68 17.64 -16.99
CA ARG A 278 12.01 18.09 -17.41
C ARG A 278 13.16 17.41 -16.66
N TYR A 279 12.91 16.96 -15.45
CA TYR A 279 13.86 16.24 -14.61
C TYR A 279 13.22 14.96 -14.08
N ILE A 280 13.88 13.83 -14.36
CA ILE A 280 13.45 12.52 -13.91
C ILE A 280 14.48 11.99 -12.91
N LEU A 281 14.02 11.62 -11.72
CA LEU A 281 14.85 11.07 -10.67
C LEU A 281 14.34 9.66 -10.32
N VAL A 282 15.25 8.71 -10.18
CA VAL A 282 14.89 7.33 -9.85
C VAL A 282 15.68 6.88 -8.63
N ASP A 283 14.98 6.50 -7.56
CA ASP A 283 15.58 5.91 -6.35
C ASP A 283 15.58 4.38 -6.44
N GLU A 284 16.53 3.73 -5.74
CA GLU A 284 16.72 2.28 -5.75
C GLU A 284 16.77 1.68 -7.17
N PHE A 285 17.49 2.36 -8.07
CA PHE A 285 17.54 2.04 -9.49
C PHE A 285 17.98 0.60 -9.81
N GLN A 286 18.77 -0.04 -8.94
CA GLN A 286 19.17 -1.44 -9.05
C GLN A 286 18.01 -2.44 -8.93
N ASP A 287 16.84 -2.00 -8.48
CA ASP A 287 15.64 -2.83 -8.34
C ASP A 287 14.64 -2.66 -9.50
N THR A 288 14.96 -1.79 -10.46
CA THR A 288 14.10 -1.58 -11.64
C THR A 288 14.20 -2.75 -12.62
N ASN A 289 13.08 -3.08 -13.26
CA ASN A 289 13.03 -4.02 -14.39
C ASN A 289 13.32 -3.31 -15.71
N HIS A 290 13.41 -4.09 -16.80
CA HIS A 290 13.69 -3.55 -18.13
C HIS A 290 12.60 -2.59 -18.62
N ALA A 291 11.32 -2.96 -18.49
CA ALA A 291 10.19 -2.11 -18.88
C ALA A 291 10.18 -0.76 -18.15
N GLN A 292 10.48 -0.74 -16.85
CA GLN A 292 10.58 0.48 -16.06
C GLN A 292 11.72 1.38 -16.52
N PHE A 293 12.86 0.80 -16.86
CA PHE A 293 13.98 1.58 -17.40
C PHE A 293 13.68 2.14 -18.79
N GLU A 294 13.01 1.36 -19.64
CA GLU A 294 12.57 1.84 -20.96
C GLU A 294 11.56 3.00 -20.84
N LEU A 295 10.69 2.98 -19.85
CA LEU A 295 9.79 4.10 -19.55
C LEU A 295 10.56 5.38 -19.22
N VAL A 296 11.56 5.27 -18.34
CA VAL A 296 12.44 6.41 -18.01
C VAL A 296 13.20 6.90 -19.23
N ARG A 297 13.74 5.97 -20.03
CA ARG A 297 14.48 6.30 -21.27
C ARG A 297 13.61 7.02 -22.26
N LEU A 298 12.38 6.52 -22.48
CA LEU A 298 11.43 7.12 -23.43
C LEU A 298 11.03 8.54 -23.03
N LEU A 299 10.74 8.78 -21.75
CA LEU A 299 10.38 10.10 -21.25
C LEU A 299 11.56 11.10 -21.28
N ALA A 300 12.78 10.61 -21.03
CA ALA A 300 13.97 11.45 -20.90
C ALA A 300 14.70 11.72 -22.23
N GLU A 301 14.29 11.11 -23.33
CA GLU A 301 15.06 11.07 -24.58
C GLU A 301 15.48 12.44 -25.11
N GLU A 302 14.63 13.47 -24.98
CA GLU A 302 14.90 14.82 -25.51
C GLU A 302 15.83 15.64 -24.63
N HIS A 303 15.66 15.59 -23.32
CA HIS A 303 16.38 16.48 -22.40
C HIS A 303 17.54 15.79 -21.68
N GLY A 304 17.54 14.46 -21.57
CA GLY A 304 18.60 13.68 -20.92
C GLY A 304 18.81 13.93 -19.43
N ASN A 305 17.92 14.67 -18.76
CA ASN A 305 18.07 15.03 -17.35
C ASN A 305 17.57 13.90 -16.42
N VAL A 306 18.27 12.78 -16.47
CA VAL A 306 17.99 11.61 -15.65
C VAL A 306 18.98 11.51 -14.50
N THR A 307 18.50 11.44 -13.29
CA THR A 307 19.30 11.15 -12.11
C THR A 307 18.88 9.81 -11.53
N VAL A 308 19.77 8.83 -11.50
CA VAL A 308 19.51 7.53 -10.87
C VAL A 308 20.39 7.37 -9.64
N VAL A 309 19.79 6.82 -8.58
CA VAL A 309 20.48 6.52 -7.33
C VAL A 309 20.32 5.04 -7.04
N GLY A 310 21.43 4.34 -6.78
CA GLY A 310 21.37 2.91 -6.53
C GLY A 310 22.67 2.32 -5.98
N ASP A 311 22.59 1.03 -5.68
CA ASP A 311 23.70 0.19 -5.22
C ASP A 311 23.51 -1.23 -5.74
N ASP A 312 24.31 -1.65 -6.71
CA ASP A 312 24.26 -2.99 -7.29
C ASP A 312 24.48 -4.10 -6.23
N ASP A 313 25.22 -3.80 -5.15
CA ASP A 313 25.43 -4.73 -4.03
C ASP A 313 24.16 -4.94 -3.19
N GLN A 314 23.12 -4.13 -3.39
CA GLN A 314 21.81 -4.22 -2.73
C GLN A 314 20.70 -4.67 -3.67
N SER A 315 21.00 -5.15 -4.88
CA SER A 315 20.01 -5.73 -5.81
C SER A 315 19.60 -7.12 -5.36
N ILE A 316 18.41 -7.24 -4.77
CA ILE A 316 17.89 -8.48 -4.16
C ILE A 316 16.47 -8.83 -4.60
N TYR A 317 15.95 -8.21 -5.70
CA TYR A 317 14.59 -8.42 -6.20
C TYR A 317 14.57 -9.01 -7.62
N ARG A 318 15.60 -9.78 -8.02
CA ARG A 318 15.62 -10.46 -9.32
C ARG A 318 14.41 -11.39 -9.52
N PHE A 319 14.00 -12.08 -8.45
CA PHE A 319 12.79 -12.92 -8.48
C PHE A 319 11.49 -12.13 -8.73
N ARG A 320 11.53 -10.78 -8.70
CA ARG A 320 10.48 -9.85 -9.09
C ARG A 320 10.79 -9.10 -10.39
N GLY A 321 11.67 -9.63 -11.24
CA GLY A 321 11.99 -9.03 -12.51
C GLY A 321 13.05 -7.92 -12.46
N ALA A 322 13.64 -7.58 -11.31
CA ALA A 322 14.70 -6.57 -11.24
C ALA A 322 15.88 -6.97 -12.12
N ALA A 323 16.31 -6.06 -12.99
CA ALA A 323 17.39 -6.25 -13.93
C ALA A 323 18.66 -5.54 -13.43
N LEU A 324 19.60 -6.30 -12.89
CA LEU A 324 20.91 -5.79 -12.48
C LEU A 324 21.63 -5.10 -13.65
N GLY A 325 21.40 -5.56 -14.87
CA GLY A 325 21.89 -4.97 -16.11
C GLY A 325 21.57 -3.50 -16.26
N ASN A 326 20.44 -3.01 -15.70
CA ASN A 326 20.05 -1.61 -15.81
C ASN A 326 21.09 -0.67 -15.17
N ILE A 327 21.50 -0.95 -13.91
CA ILE A 327 22.47 -0.09 -13.22
C ILE A 327 23.89 -0.33 -13.77
N LEU A 328 24.23 -1.55 -14.14
CA LEU A 328 25.53 -1.87 -14.73
C LEU A 328 25.68 -1.28 -16.15
N GLY A 329 24.59 -1.19 -16.90
CA GLY A 329 24.53 -0.67 -18.27
C GLY A 329 24.18 0.83 -18.38
N PHE A 330 23.91 1.52 -17.29
CA PHE A 330 23.45 2.92 -17.33
C PHE A 330 24.40 3.85 -18.10
N ARG A 331 25.69 3.73 -17.91
CA ARG A 331 26.71 4.54 -18.61
C ARG A 331 26.88 4.17 -20.09
N SER A 332 26.57 2.94 -20.47
CA SER A 332 26.55 2.56 -21.88
C SER A 332 25.34 3.16 -22.60
N THR A 333 24.20 3.25 -21.93
CA THR A 333 22.99 3.92 -22.42
C THR A 333 23.17 5.43 -22.46
N TYR A 334 23.72 6.02 -21.42
CA TYR A 334 23.96 7.45 -21.29
C TYR A 334 25.47 7.74 -21.25
N GLN A 335 26.11 7.76 -22.42
CA GLN A 335 27.58 7.89 -22.56
C GLN A 335 28.17 9.13 -21.89
N ARG A 336 27.37 10.21 -21.72
CA ARG A 336 27.78 11.44 -21.06
C ARG A 336 27.41 11.49 -19.58
N ALA A 337 26.98 10.37 -18.99
CA ALA A 337 26.54 10.33 -17.61
C ALA A 337 27.69 10.68 -16.65
N ALA A 338 27.44 11.67 -15.81
CA ALA A 338 28.31 11.94 -14.68
C ALA A 338 28.11 10.82 -13.62
N SER A 339 29.21 10.45 -12.94
CA SER A 339 29.16 9.46 -11.86
C SER A 339 29.63 10.08 -10.55
N VAL A 340 28.88 9.81 -9.47
CA VAL A 340 29.24 10.23 -8.12
C VAL A 340 29.11 9.04 -7.20
N VAL A 341 30.22 8.62 -6.54
CA VAL A 341 30.23 7.52 -5.60
C VAL A 341 30.19 8.06 -4.17
N LEU A 342 29.18 7.66 -3.40
CA LEU A 342 29.03 8.01 -1.99
C LEU A 342 29.62 6.89 -1.14
N VAL A 343 30.62 7.19 -0.34
CA VAL A 343 31.34 6.20 0.49
C VAL A 343 31.26 6.49 1.99
N ASP A 344 30.84 7.67 2.39
CA ASP A 344 30.69 8.01 3.81
C ASP A 344 29.38 7.44 4.34
N SER A 345 29.47 6.39 5.19
CA SER A 345 28.30 5.74 5.81
C SER A 345 28.02 6.33 7.18
N TYR A 346 26.76 6.70 7.39
CA TYR A 346 26.25 7.28 8.65
C TYR A 346 25.44 6.27 9.46
N ARG A 347 25.56 4.97 9.13
CA ARG A 347 24.77 3.93 9.78
C ARG A 347 25.62 3.05 10.68
N SER A 348 26.54 2.32 10.12
CA SER A 348 27.18 1.16 10.77
C SER A 348 28.59 1.47 11.26
N ARG A 349 29.05 0.74 12.28
CA ARG A 349 30.46 0.73 12.72
C ARG A 349 31.37 0.17 11.63
N GLN A 350 32.61 0.63 11.60
CA GLN A 350 33.55 0.23 10.54
C GLN A 350 33.82 -1.29 10.44
N PRO A 351 33.97 -2.06 11.54
CA PRO A 351 34.16 -3.50 11.41
C PRO A 351 33.01 -4.22 10.71
N ILE A 352 31.74 -3.76 10.89
CA ILE A 352 30.58 -4.32 10.20
C ILE A 352 30.65 -4.03 8.70
N LEU A 353 31.02 -2.80 8.33
CA LEU A 353 31.17 -2.41 6.93
C LEU A 353 32.33 -3.20 6.25
N ASP A 354 33.44 -3.38 6.94
CA ASP A 354 34.58 -4.13 6.42
C ASP A 354 34.26 -5.63 6.23
N ALA A 355 33.52 -6.23 7.15
CA ALA A 355 33.06 -7.62 7.02
C ALA A 355 32.06 -7.78 5.85
N ALA A 356 31.11 -6.86 5.73
CA ALA A 356 30.17 -6.85 4.61
C ALA A 356 30.90 -6.64 3.26
N TYR A 357 31.92 -5.78 3.23
CA TYR A 357 32.73 -5.56 2.02
C TYR A 357 33.53 -6.79 1.62
N ARG A 358 34.15 -7.49 2.60
CA ARG A 358 34.85 -8.78 2.31
C ARG A 358 33.91 -9.78 1.67
N LEU A 359 32.71 -9.94 2.24
CA LEU A 359 31.69 -10.84 1.71
C LEU A 359 31.34 -10.50 0.26
N ILE A 360 30.95 -9.24 -0.01
CA ILE A 360 30.38 -8.88 -1.32
C ILE A 360 31.42 -8.93 -2.46
N ARG A 361 32.69 -8.78 -2.16
CA ARG A 361 33.79 -8.94 -3.13
C ARG A 361 33.85 -10.31 -3.78
N HIS A 362 33.27 -11.33 -3.18
CA HIS A 362 33.15 -12.65 -3.80
C HIS A 362 32.17 -12.67 -4.99
N ASN A 363 31.50 -11.56 -5.28
CA ASN A 363 30.71 -11.36 -6.50
C ASN A 363 31.52 -10.67 -7.63
N ASP A 364 32.78 -10.32 -7.42
CA ASP A 364 33.63 -9.80 -8.50
C ASP A 364 33.86 -10.93 -9.56
N PRO A 365 33.88 -10.59 -10.86
CA PRO A 365 33.99 -9.26 -11.47
C PRO A 365 32.63 -8.62 -11.82
N ASP A 366 31.50 -9.20 -11.43
CA ASP A 366 30.16 -8.77 -11.87
C ASP A 366 29.62 -7.56 -11.10
N ARG A 367 30.39 -6.97 -10.21
CA ARG A 367 30.04 -5.76 -9.47
C ARG A 367 30.42 -4.49 -10.25
N LEU A 368 29.61 -3.43 -10.06
CA LEU A 368 29.87 -2.12 -10.65
C LEU A 368 31.26 -1.57 -10.28
N GLU A 369 31.71 -1.83 -9.04
CA GLU A 369 33.04 -1.45 -8.57
C GLU A 369 34.16 -2.04 -9.44
N ALA A 370 34.08 -3.33 -9.75
CA ALA A 370 35.09 -4.02 -10.56
C ALA A 370 34.99 -3.64 -12.05
N ARG A 371 33.76 -3.52 -12.58
CA ARG A 371 33.50 -3.19 -14.00
C ARG A 371 33.90 -1.76 -14.36
N GLU A 372 33.62 -0.81 -13.46
CA GLU A 372 33.80 0.62 -13.70
C GLU A 372 35.09 1.19 -13.04
N GLY A 373 35.83 0.39 -12.30
CA GLY A 373 37.01 0.83 -11.56
C GLY A 373 36.70 1.86 -10.46
N LEU A 374 35.56 1.72 -9.80
CA LEU A 374 35.10 2.64 -8.75
C LEU A 374 35.53 2.15 -7.38
N ASP A 375 35.77 3.06 -6.41
CA ASP A 375 35.96 2.71 -5.00
C ASP A 375 34.64 2.84 -4.26
N LYS A 376 34.02 1.70 -3.92
CA LYS A 376 32.77 1.60 -3.17
C LYS A 376 32.99 1.27 -1.68
N ARG A 377 34.22 1.13 -1.22
CA ARG A 377 34.51 0.79 0.18
C ARG A 377 33.97 1.85 1.12
N LEU A 378 33.05 1.46 1.97
CA LEU A 378 32.34 2.36 2.88
C LEU A 378 33.23 2.75 4.07
N ARG A 379 33.10 4.02 4.51
CA ARG A 379 33.82 4.61 5.65
C ARG A 379 32.79 5.09 6.69
N ALA A 380 32.87 4.55 7.90
CA ALA A 380 31.99 4.94 8.98
C ALA A 380 32.22 6.41 9.39
N ARG A 381 31.13 7.17 9.49
CA ARG A 381 31.10 8.58 9.94
C ARG A 381 30.16 8.80 11.11
N SER A 382 29.42 7.77 11.51
CA SER A 382 28.48 7.86 12.63
C SER A 382 29.21 8.09 13.95
N ARG A 383 28.58 8.89 14.80
CA ARG A 383 28.89 8.95 16.23
C ARG A 383 27.88 8.06 16.95
N PHE A 384 28.38 7.03 17.61
CA PHE A 384 27.53 6.11 18.35
C PHE A 384 27.40 6.56 19.79
N SER A 385 26.21 6.43 20.36
CA SER A 385 25.93 6.82 21.76
C SER A 385 26.57 5.88 22.76
N ARG A 386 26.83 4.62 22.35
CA ARG A 386 27.41 3.59 23.19
C ARG A 386 28.82 3.24 22.72
N PRO A 387 29.72 2.92 23.68
CA PRO A 387 31.05 2.45 23.32
C PRO A 387 30.97 1.16 22.51
N GLU A 388 32.05 0.86 21.78
CA GLU A 388 32.19 -0.41 21.12
C GLU A 388 32.31 -1.53 22.15
N PRO A 389 31.62 -2.68 21.96
CA PRO A 389 31.78 -3.83 22.84
C PRO A 389 33.25 -4.30 22.91
N PRO A 390 33.74 -4.75 24.06
CA PRO A 390 35.15 -5.18 24.21
C PRO A 390 35.55 -6.33 23.25
N ALA A 391 34.60 -7.18 22.90
CA ALA A 391 34.79 -8.29 21.94
C ALA A 391 34.60 -7.84 20.47
N GLY A 392 34.41 -6.56 20.21
CA GLY A 392 34.07 -6.01 18.90
C GLY A 392 32.55 -6.02 18.61
N PRO A 393 32.14 -5.34 17.52
CA PRO A 393 30.72 -5.19 17.19
C PRO A 393 30.16 -6.41 16.44
N ILE A 394 30.94 -7.41 16.07
CA ILE A 394 30.49 -8.62 15.40
C ILE A 394 30.81 -9.82 16.30
N GLU A 395 29.78 -10.60 16.59
CA GLU A 395 29.89 -11.82 17.37
C GLU A 395 29.42 -13.04 16.54
N LEU A 396 30.17 -14.14 16.55
CA LEU A 396 29.76 -15.41 15.94
C LEU A 396 29.52 -16.45 17.04
N VAL A 397 28.34 -17.05 17.08
CA VAL A 397 27.96 -18.03 18.11
C VAL A 397 27.33 -19.27 17.47
N SER A 398 27.72 -20.45 17.95
CA SER A 398 27.13 -21.74 17.56
C SER A 398 26.40 -22.38 18.72
N PHE A 399 25.30 -23.07 18.42
CA PHE A 399 24.44 -23.75 19.38
C PHE A 399 24.26 -25.23 19.04
N ALA A 400 23.90 -26.03 20.01
CA ALA A 400 23.65 -27.45 19.79
C ALA A 400 22.33 -27.66 18.99
N THR A 401 21.27 -27.00 19.39
CA THR A 401 19.93 -27.13 18.76
C THR A 401 19.34 -25.76 18.39
N ALA A 402 18.35 -25.79 17.49
CA ALA A 402 17.59 -24.61 17.09
C ALA A 402 16.85 -23.95 18.28
N SER A 403 16.41 -24.75 19.26
CA SER A 403 15.78 -24.23 20.48
C SER A 403 16.79 -23.50 21.36
N ASP A 404 18.01 -24.06 21.52
CA ASP A 404 19.07 -23.39 22.29
C ASP A 404 19.48 -22.07 21.65
N GLU A 405 19.52 -22.02 20.31
CA GLU A 405 19.78 -20.79 19.56
C GLU A 405 18.69 -19.76 19.84
N ALA A 406 17.41 -20.12 19.69
CA ALA A 406 16.28 -19.21 19.87
C ALA A 406 16.19 -18.66 21.31
N ASP A 407 16.35 -19.54 22.31
CA ASP A 407 16.34 -19.16 23.72
C ASP A 407 17.49 -18.20 24.07
N ALA A 408 18.71 -18.51 23.60
CA ALA A 408 19.87 -17.64 23.81
C ALA A 408 19.73 -16.27 23.15
N ILE A 409 19.11 -16.18 21.97
CA ILE A 409 18.81 -14.90 21.32
C ILE A 409 17.81 -14.11 22.15
N ALA A 410 16.73 -14.75 22.62
CA ALA A 410 15.76 -14.07 23.49
C ALA A 410 16.38 -13.57 24.79
N ASP A 411 17.27 -14.37 25.43
CA ASP A 411 18.01 -13.96 26.64
C ASP A 411 18.91 -12.74 26.39
N ARG A 412 19.61 -12.71 25.24
CA ARG A 412 20.46 -11.58 24.84
C ARG A 412 19.64 -10.32 24.61
N VAL A 413 18.50 -10.44 23.94
CA VAL A 413 17.55 -9.33 23.77
C VAL A 413 17.08 -8.84 25.14
N ALA A 414 16.66 -9.75 26.03
CA ALA A 414 16.23 -9.40 27.38
C ALA A 414 17.33 -8.68 28.19
N ALA A 415 18.57 -9.19 28.10
CA ALA A 415 19.72 -8.56 28.76
C ALA A 415 20.01 -7.16 28.19
N SER A 416 19.93 -6.99 26.87
CA SER A 416 20.12 -5.71 26.20
C SER A 416 19.04 -4.68 26.60
N ILE A 417 17.78 -5.11 26.68
CA ILE A 417 16.66 -4.26 27.15
C ILE A 417 16.86 -3.86 28.62
N ARG A 418 17.25 -4.82 29.49
CA ARG A 418 17.62 -4.48 30.88
C ARG A 418 18.80 -3.52 30.97
N GLY A 419 19.73 -3.59 29.99
CA GLY A 419 20.83 -2.64 29.82
C GLY A 419 20.43 -1.27 29.25
N GLY A 420 19.11 -1.01 29.12
CA GLY A 420 18.58 0.29 28.74
C GLY A 420 18.44 0.51 27.22
N ARG A 421 18.47 -0.54 26.38
CA ARG A 421 18.05 -0.45 24.99
C ARG A 421 16.52 -0.62 24.90
N ARG A 422 15.89 0.07 23.95
CA ARG A 422 14.46 -0.12 23.68
C ARG A 422 14.25 -1.39 22.85
N PRO A 423 13.13 -2.10 23.01
CA PRO A 423 12.82 -3.29 22.20
C PRO A 423 12.97 -3.06 20.68
N GLY A 424 12.48 -1.92 20.17
CA GLY A 424 12.54 -1.59 18.74
C GLY A 424 13.92 -1.30 18.17
N GLU A 425 14.97 -1.21 19.02
CA GLU A 425 16.36 -1.10 18.59
C GLU A 425 16.95 -2.47 18.16
N HIS A 426 16.17 -3.56 18.34
CA HIS A 426 16.57 -4.94 18.04
C HIS A 426 15.85 -5.50 16.81
N ALA A 427 16.57 -6.20 15.93
CA ALA A 427 16.00 -6.97 14.84
C ALA A 427 16.55 -8.39 14.78
N ILE A 428 15.67 -9.38 14.66
CA ILE A 428 16.00 -10.78 14.37
C ILE A 428 15.70 -11.04 12.89
N LEU A 429 16.73 -11.33 12.10
CA LEU A 429 16.62 -11.55 10.67
C LEU A 429 16.63 -13.04 10.35
N VAL A 430 15.58 -13.51 9.67
CA VAL A 430 15.39 -14.90 9.25
C VAL A 430 15.39 -15.02 7.73
N ARG A 431 15.79 -16.20 7.19
CA ARG A 431 15.80 -16.40 5.73
C ARG A 431 14.39 -16.57 5.15
N GLY A 432 13.52 -17.24 5.84
CA GLY A 432 12.13 -17.48 5.44
C GLY A 432 11.15 -17.27 6.59
N ASN A 433 9.90 -17.03 6.27
CA ASN A 433 8.86 -16.76 7.29
C ASN A 433 8.73 -17.91 8.31
N ARG A 434 8.83 -19.17 7.86
CA ARG A 434 8.76 -20.35 8.74
C ARG A 434 9.91 -20.45 9.71
N ASP A 435 11.04 -19.82 9.42
CA ASP A 435 12.21 -19.83 10.28
C ASP A 435 12.07 -18.92 11.49
N ALA A 436 11.04 -18.07 11.54
CA ALA A 436 10.76 -17.14 12.63
C ALA A 436 10.14 -17.81 13.86
N ASP A 437 9.37 -18.88 13.68
CA ASP A 437 8.56 -19.50 14.72
C ASP A 437 9.31 -19.86 16.02
N PRO A 438 10.53 -20.41 16.00
CA PRO A 438 11.29 -20.70 17.22
C PRO A 438 11.61 -19.42 18.01
N TYR A 439 12.02 -18.36 17.34
CA TYR A 439 12.40 -17.09 17.96
C TYR A 439 11.19 -16.35 18.52
N ILE A 440 10.05 -16.37 17.81
CA ILE A 440 8.79 -15.80 18.29
C ILE A 440 8.34 -16.53 19.57
N ARG A 441 8.45 -17.87 19.61
CA ARG A 441 8.14 -18.64 20.81
C ARG A 441 9.07 -18.28 21.97
N ALA A 442 10.38 -18.16 21.72
CA ALA A 442 11.34 -17.81 22.75
C ALA A 442 11.10 -16.38 23.31
N LEU A 443 10.78 -15.41 22.44
CA LEU A 443 10.40 -14.06 22.86
C LEU A 443 9.12 -14.06 23.70
N ASN A 444 8.11 -14.84 23.31
CA ASN A 444 6.88 -15.02 24.09
C ASN A 444 7.17 -15.59 25.48
N MET A 445 8.00 -16.61 25.57
CA MET A 445 8.40 -17.21 26.85
C MET A 445 9.17 -16.23 27.73
N ALA A 446 9.97 -15.34 27.12
CA ALA A 446 10.70 -14.29 27.80
C ALA A 446 9.85 -13.04 28.09
N HIS A 447 8.55 -13.04 27.75
CA HIS A 447 7.63 -11.88 27.87
C HIS A 447 8.16 -10.60 27.20
N ILE A 448 8.89 -10.75 26.08
CA ILE A 448 9.41 -9.64 25.30
C ILE A 448 8.41 -9.31 24.20
N PRO A 449 7.95 -8.06 24.07
CA PRO A 449 7.09 -7.67 22.98
C PRO A 449 7.84 -7.78 21.64
N TRP A 450 7.19 -8.37 20.66
CA TRP A 450 7.77 -8.56 19.33
C TRP A 450 6.76 -8.19 18.24
N ARG A 451 7.28 -7.82 17.08
CA ARG A 451 6.51 -7.58 15.86
C ARG A 451 7.12 -8.40 14.73
N PHE A 452 6.33 -9.27 14.16
CA PHE A 452 6.73 -10.03 12.99
C PHE A 452 6.25 -9.35 11.72
N SER A 453 7.17 -8.86 10.90
CA SER A 453 6.87 -8.29 9.59
C SER A 453 6.90 -9.34 8.48
N GLY A 454 6.89 -10.62 8.82
CA GLY A 454 6.58 -11.69 7.89
C GLY A 454 5.07 -11.78 7.70
N THR A 455 4.62 -12.52 6.71
CA THR A 455 3.22 -12.91 6.59
C THR A 455 2.84 -13.92 7.69
N ALA A 456 2.76 -13.48 8.97
CA ALA A 456 1.76 -14.01 9.85
C ALA A 456 0.47 -13.37 9.34
N GLY A 457 -0.07 -13.93 8.28
CA GLY A 457 -1.05 -13.28 7.49
C GLY A 457 -2.33 -13.05 8.23
N LEU A 458 -3.11 -12.16 7.71
CA LEU A 458 -4.43 -11.83 8.19
C LEU A 458 -5.28 -13.09 8.43
N TYR A 459 -5.19 -14.07 7.53
CA TYR A 459 -5.95 -15.33 7.63
C TYR A 459 -5.55 -16.24 8.79
N ARG A 460 -4.39 -16.02 9.43
CA ARG A 460 -3.94 -16.78 10.60
C ARG A 460 -4.33 -16.15 11.92
N GLN A 461 -4.82 -14.91 11.89
CA GLN A 461 -5.28 -14.23 13.10
C GLN A 461 -6.50 -14.97 13.67
N PRO A 462 -6.57 -15.19 15.00
CA PRO A 462 -7.66 -15.95 15.61
C PRO A 462 -9.05 -15.45 15.23
N GLU A 463 -9.23 -14.12 15.23
CA GLU A 463 -10.48 -13.47 14.87
C GLU A 463 -10.86 -13.69 13.39
N VAL A 464 -9.88 -13.68 12.48
CA VAL A 464 -10.12 -13.91 11.06
C VAL A 464 -10.34 -15.39 10.76
N ARG A 465 -9.62 -16.27 11.43
CA ARG A 465 -9.85 -17.73 11.32
C ARG A 465 -11.29 -18.11 11.66
N VAL A 466 -11.86 -17.52 12.71
CA VAL A 466 -13.27 -17.75 13.06
C VAL A 466 -14.20 -17.33 11.92
N LEU A 467 -13.93 -16.22 11.25
CA LEU A 467 -14.75 -15.75 10.13
C LEU A 467 -14.61 -16.65 8.89
N VAL A 468 -13.39 -17.10 8.58
CA VAL A 468 -13.15 -18.06 7.49
C VAL A 468 -13.86 -19.39 7.81
N SER A 469 -13.72 -19.87 9.05
CA SER A 469 -14.38 -21.11 9.49
C SER A 469 -15.90 -21.00 9.47
N PHE A 470 -16.45 -19.82 9.78
CA PHE A 470 -17.89 -19.56 9.63
C PHE A 470 -18.34 -19.68 8.16
N LEU A 471 -17.66 -18.99 7.23
CA LEU A 471 -18.00 -19.04 5.80
C LEU A 471 -17.93 -20.47 5.25
N ARG A 472 -16.89 -21.22 5.60
CA ARG A 472 -16.73 -22.63 5.20
C ARG A 472 -17.82 -23.53 5.80
N ALA A 473 -18.12 -23.39 7.10
CA ALA A 473 -19.14 -24.20 7.77
C ALA A 473 -20.56 -23.92 7.26
N VAL A 474 -20.87 -22.69 6.83
CA VAL A 474 -22.13 -22.35 6.17
C VAL A 474 -22.18 -22.95 4.77
N ASN A 475 -21.06 -22.87 4.02
CA ASN A 475 -20.95 -23.44 2.67
C ASN A 475 -21.03 -24.97 2.67
N ASP A 476 -20.26 -25.61 3.56
CA ASP A 476 -20.24 -27.05 3.75
C ASP A 476 -20.33 -27.41 5.26
N PRO A 477 -21.51 -27.73 5.75
CA PRO A 477 -21.69 -28.10 7.15
C PRO A 477 -20.93 -29.37 7.57
N ASP A 478 -20.52 -30.20 6.62
CA ASP A 478 -19.79 -31.44 6.88
C ASP A 478 -18.26 -31.19 6.98
N ASP A 479 -17.77 -29.96 6.71
CA ASP A 479 -16.41 -29.55 7.04
C ASP A 479 -16.20 -29.52 8.57
N SER A 480 -15.86 -30.68 9.10
CA SER A 480 -15.68 -30.87 10.54
C SER A 480 -14.55 -30.03 11.14
N VAL A 481 -13.56 -29.59 10.34
CA VAL A 481 -12.45 -28.75 10.81
C VAL A 481 -12.94 -27.33 11.06
N SER A 482 -13.61 -26.76 10.07
CA SER A 482 -14.16 -25.41 10.20
C SER A 482 -15.26 -25.35 11.26
N LEU A 483 -16.09 -26.38 11.34
CA LEU A 483 -17.13 -26.50 12.39
C LEU A 483 -16.52 -26.61 13.79
N TYR A 484 -15.39 -27.34 13.94
CA TYR A 484 -14.64 -27.41 15.19
C TYR A 484 -14.12 -26.04 15.62
N ASP A 485 -13.42 -25.35 14.74
CA ASP A 485 -12.86 -24.03 15.02
C ASP A 485 -13.97 -23.03 15.39
N LEU A 486 -15.10 -23.07 14.67
CA LEU A 486 -16.25 -22.20 14.94
C LEU A 486 -16.90 -22.52 16.28
N ALA A 487 -17.15 -23.80 16.58
CA ALA A 487 -17.77 -24.23 17.83
C ALA A 487 -16.96 -23.88 19.06
N THR A 488 -15.62 -24.01 18.97
CA THR A 488 -14.70 -23.70 20.07
C THR A 488 -14.30 -22.22 20.15
N SER A 489 -14.75 -21.41 19.17
CA SER A 489 -14.46 -19.98 19.12
C SER A 489 -15.06 -19.22 20.30
N GLU A 490 -14.56 -18.03 20.56
CA GLU A 490 -15.09 -17.11 21.59
C GLU A 490 -16.55 -16.67 21.34
N ILE A 491 -17.08 -16.88 20.13
CA ILE A 491 -18.47 -16.58 19.79
C ILE A 491 -19.41 -17.61 20.41
N PHE A 492 -19.07 -18.89 20.28
CA PHE A 492 -19.90 -20.00 20.78
C PHE A 492 -19.38 -20.58 22.10
N GLY A 493 -18.09 -20.80 22.24
CA GLY A 493 -17.44 -21.17 23.50
C GLY A 493 -17.72 -22.62 23.92
N LEU A 494 -17.96 -23.52 22.96
CA LEU A 494 -18.07 -24.97 23.28
C LEU A 494 -16.69 -25.49 23.67
N SER A 495 -16.64 -26.29 24.77
CA SER A 495 -15.33 -26.77 25.22
C SER A 495 -14.74 -27.77 24.24
N PRO A 496 -13.39 -27.83 24.08
CA PRO A 496 -12.75 -28.84 23.25
C PRO A 496 -13.09 -30.29 23.69
N ALA A 497 -13.37 -30.51 24.99
CA ALA A 497 -13.80 -31.79 25.53
C ALA A 497 -15.18 -32.18 25.00
N ASP A 498 -16.15 -31.24 24.98
CA ASP A 498 -17.49 -31.50 24.46
C ASP A 498 -17.45 -31.79 22.95
N VAL A 499 -16.66 -31.01 22.18
CA VAL A 499 -16.50 -31.31 20.75
C VAL A 499 -15.85 -32.66 20.50
N THR A 500 -14.91 -33.07 21.36
CA THR A 500 -14.30 -34.40 21.29
C THR A 500 -15.35 -35.52 21.57
N LEU A 501 -16.29 -35.31 22.50
CA LEU A 501 -17.41 -36.23 22.72
C LEU A 501 -18.29 -36.36 21.47
N ALA A 502 -18.62 -35.24 20.82
CA ALA A 502 -19.38 -35.24 19.55
C ALA A 502 -18.62 -35.96 18.43
N LEU A 503 -17.32 -35.69 18.28
CA LEU A 503 -16.47 -36.38 17.29
C LEU A 503 -16.41 -37.91 17.53
N ASN A 504 -16.31 -38.35 18.77
CA ASN A 504 -16.31 -39.76 19.09
C ASN A 504 -17.66 -40.40 18.77
N ARG A 505 -18.78 -39.71 19.00
CA ARG A 505 -20.12 -40.15 18.61
C ARG A 505 -20.26 -40.24 17.09
N ALA A 506 -19.82 -39.19 16.39
CA ALA A 506 -19.80 -39.13 14.92
C ALA A 506 -19.02 -40.32 14.32
N ARG A 507 -17.81 -40.59 14.83
CA ARG A 507 -16.98 -41.72 14.38
C ARG A 507 -17.66 -43.08 14.60
N ARG A 508 -18.28 -43.28 15.77
CA ARG A 508 -19.00 -44.53 16.08
C ARG A 508 -20.19 -44.78 15.16
N ARG A 509 -20.85 -43.69 14.75
CA ARG A 509 -22.04 -43.71 13.87
C ARG A 509 -21.73 -43.52 12.40
N ARG A 510 -20.45 -43.34 12.04
CA ARG A 510 -19.99 -43.02 10.68
C ARG A 510 -20.71 -41.81 10.09
N SER A 511 -20.95 -40.81 10.91
CA SER A 511 -21.59 -39.54 10.54
C SER A 511 -20.61 -38.35 10.63
N SER A 512 -21.00 -37.19 10.16
CA SER A 512 -20.22 -35.94 10.30
C SER A 512 -20.35 -35.34 11.70
N LEU A 513 -19.44 -34.43 12.07
CA LEU A 513 -19.55 -33.67 13.32
C LEU A 513 -20.87 -32.87 13.36
N ALA A 514 -21.27 -32.27 12.25
CA ALA A 514 -22.54 -31.55 12.14
C ALA A 514 -23.74 -32.42 12.42
N ALA A 515 -23.77 -33.63 11.87
CA ALA A 515 -24.85 -34.59 12.13
C ALA A 515 -24.92 -34.99 13.61
N ALA A 516 -23.76 -35.21 14.25
CA ALA A 516 -23.71 -35.55 15.68
C ALA A 516 -24.14 -34.40 16.59
N LEU A 517 -23.79 -33.14 16.25
CA LEU A 517 -24.21 -31.96 16.99
C LEU A 517 -25.71 -31.68 16.80
N ARG A 518 -26.23 -31.84 15.57
CA ARG A 518 -27.67 -31.68 15.28
C ARG A 518 -28.50 -32.69 16.05
N GLU A 519 -28.14 -33.96 16.00
CA GLU A 519 -28.81 -35.03 16.75
C GLU A 519 -28.82 -34.77 18.27
N ALA A 520 -27.68 -34.26 18.81
CA ALA A 520 -27.60 -33.89 20.22
C ALA A 520 -28.51 -32.73 20.59
N GLY A 521 -28.74 -31.80 19.66
CA GLY A 521 -29.67 -30.67 19.84
C GLY A 521 -31.13 -31.06 19.71
N GLU A 522 -31.46 -32.01 18.83
CA GLU A 522 -32.82 -32.52 18.59
C GLU A 522 -33.28 -33.52 19.65
N HIS A 523 -32.33 -34.31 20.20
CA HIS A 523 -32.57 -35.32 21.23
C HIS A 523 -31.76 -35.03 22.49
N PRO A 524 -32.13 -33.96 23.27
CA PRO A 524 -31.41 -33.55 24.48
C PRO A 524 -31.26 -34.65 25.54
N GLU A 525 -32.22 -35.50 25.64
CA GLU A 525 -32.28 -36.62 26.61
C GLU A 525 -31.27 -37.74 26.32
N GLU A 526 -30.84 -37.89 25.07
CA GLU A 526 -29.82 -38.85 24.64
C GLU A 526 -28.44 -38.19 24.46
N SER A 527 -28.36 -36.89 24.70
CA SER A 527 -27.16 -36.08 24.45
C SER A 527 -26.07 -36.36 25.49
N PRO A 528 -24.80 -36.49 25.10
CA PRO A 528 -23.70 -36.60 26.05
C PRO A 528 -23.32 -35.27 26.70
N PHE A 529 -23.98 -34.18 26.32
CA PHE A 529 -23.63 -32.80 26.74
C PHE A 529 -24.36 -32.40 28.00
N GLY A 530 -23.71 -31.59 28.85
CA GLY A 530 -24.37 -30.85 29.91
C GLY A 530 -25.27 -29.74 29.36
N LEU A 531 -26.22 -29.24 30.17
CA LEU A 531 -27.21 -28.25 29.74
C LEU A 531 -26.62 -27.02 29.05
N ARG A 532 -25.53 -26.47 29.56
CA ARG A 532 -24.85 -25.31 28.97
C ARG A 532 -24.25 -25.62 27.58
N ALA A 533 -23.63 -26.78 27.45
CA ALA A 533 -23.07 -27.21 26.18
C ALA A 533 -24.19 -27.45 25.13
N LEU A 534 -25.31 -27.99 25.58
CA LEU A 534 -26.48 -28.22 24.73
C LEU A 534 -27.09 -26.91 24.22
N GLU A 535 -27.22 -25.89 25.07
CA GLU A 535 -27.68 -24.55 24.67
C GLU A 535 -26.73 -23.93 23.60
N VAL A 536 -25.41 -24.10 23.77
CA VAL A 536 -24.42 -23.65 22.79
C VAL A 536 -24.56 -24.39 21.46
N VAL A 537 -24.73 -25.71 21.50
CA VAL A 537 -24.93 -26.54 20.30
C VAL A 537 -26.19 -26.13 19.56
N GLN A 538 -27.32 -25.94 20.27
CA GLN A 538 -28.57 -25.46 19.64
C GLN A 538 -28.39 -24.07 18.99
N ARG A 539 -27.76 -23.13 19.68
CA ARG A 539 -27.48 -21.81 19.16
C ARG A 539 -26.57 -21.86 17.91
N LEU A 540 -25.52 -22.70 17.94
CA LEU A 540 -24.61 -22.89 16.82
C LEU A 540 -25.35 -23.45 15.59
N MET A 541 -26.09 -24.52 15.77
CA MET A 541 -26.80 -25.19 14.68
C MET A 541 -27.89 -24.28 14.07
N SER A 542 -28.68 -23.60 14.93
CA SER A 542 -29.69 -22.65 14.48
C SER A 542 -29.06 -21.45 13.71
N SER A 543 -27.92 -20.97 14.17
CA SER A 543 -27.17 -19.91 13.47
C SER A 543 -26.71 -20.36 12.10
N LEU A 544 -26.11 -21.56 11.98
CA LEU A 544 -25.67 -22.11 10.70
C LEU A 544 -26.82 -22.27 9.71
N GLU A 545 -27.95 -22.82 10.16
CA GLU A 545 -29.13 -23.04 9.31
C GLU A 545 -29.70 -21.70 8.81
N ALA A 546 -29.85 -20.71 9.68
CA ALA A 546 -30.32 -19.38 9.33
C ALA A 546 -29.41 -18.71 8.30
N HIS A 547 -28.08 -18.76 8.50
CA HIS A 547 -27.14 -18.17 7.57
C HIS A 547 -27.01 -18.95 6.26
N ARG A 548 -27.22 -20.26 6.28
CA ARG A 548 -27.27 -21.07 5.06
C ARG A 548 -28.46 -20.70 4.19
N SER A 549 -29.65 -20.51 4.78
CA SER A 549 -30.81 -19.99 4.06
C SER A 549 -30.52 -18.60 3.49
N MET A 550 -29.94 -17.71 4.31
CA MET A 550 -29.60 -16.34 3.92
C MET A 550 -28.56 -16.30 2.79
N SER A 551 -27.61 -17.24 2.72
CA SER A 551 -26.56 -17.29 1.71
C SER A 551 -27.07 -17.46 0.27
N THR A 552 -28.31 -17.88 0.08
CA THR A 552 -28.97 -17.99 -1.23
C THR A 552 -29.54 -16.69 -1.72
N GLU A 553 -29.77 -15.72 -0.83
CA GLU A 553 -30.47 -14.47 -1.13
C GLU A 553 -29.57 -13.23 -1.04
N ARG A 554 -28.54 -13.30 -0.17
CA ARG A 554 -27.68 -12.15 0.14
C ARG A 554 -26.26 -12.31 -0.35
N SER A 555 -25.60 -11.17 -0.53
CA SER A 555 -24.16 -11.11 -0.83
C SER A 555 -23.34 -11.70 0.33
N CYS A 556 -22.13 -12.18 0.01
CA CYS A 556 -21.22 -12.74 1.02
C CYS A 556 -20.82 -11.71 2.08
N GLY A 557 -20.68 -10.43 1.71
CA GLY A 557 -20.42 -9.35 2.64
C GLY A 557 -21.57 -9.11 3.62
N GLU A 558 -22.82 -9.13 3.14
CA GLU A 558 -23.99 -8.98 3.99
C GLU A 558 -24.18 -10.17 4.93
N LEU A 559 -23.91 -11.37 4.44
CA LEU A 559 -23.96 -12.61 5.24
C LEU A 559 -22.96 -12.53 6.41
N LEU A 560 -21.73 -12.14 6.12
CA LEU A 560 -20.68 -12.01 7.13
C LEU A 560 -21.01 -10.91 8.14
N TYR A 561 -21.49 -9.76 7.67
CA TYR A 561 -21.90 -8.65 8.54
C TYR A 561 -23.04 -9.06 9.48
N HIS A 562 -24.05 -9.75 8.96
CA HIS A 562 -25.16 -10.27 9.77
C HIS A 562 -24.69 -11.21 10.88
N PHE A 563 -23.73 -12.09 10.56
CA PHE A 563 -23.16 -13.01 11.55
C PHE A 563 -22.41 -12.26 12.65
N ILE A 564 -21.48 -11.36 12.31
CA ILE A 564 -20.66 -10.67 13.31
C ILE A 564 -21.46 -9.70 14.18
N SER A 565 -22.47 -9.04 13.60
CA SER A 565 -23.36 -8.11 14.31
C SER A 565 -24.38 -8.87 15.15
N GLY A 566 -25.06 -9.86 14.56
CA GLY A 566 -26.10 -10.66 15.23
C GLY A 566 -25.58 -11.52 16.38
N SER A 567 -24.32 -11.96 16.33
CA SER A 567 -23.67 -12.65 17.45
C SER A 567 -23.28 -11.73 18.62
N GLY A 568 -23.38 -10.41 18.47
CA GLY A 568 -22.88 -9.42 19.44
C GLY A 568 -21.36 -9.40 19.59
N TRP A 569 -20.64 -10.15 18.75
CA TRP A 569 -19.18 -10.26 18.84
C TRP A 569 -18.48 -8.96 18.44
N LEU A 570 -18.97 -8.29 17.40
CA LEU A 570 -18.42 -7.00 16.96
C LEU A 570 -18.50 -5.92 18.06
N ALA A 571 -19.62 -5.88 18.80
CA ALA A 571 -19.78 -4.95 19.93
C ALA A 571 -18.80 -5.27 21.06
N ARG A 572 -18.56 -6.55 21.35
CA ARG A 572 -17.56 -6.95 22.34
C ARG A 572 -16.15 -6.56 21.91
N LEU A 573 -15.77 -6.81 20.66
CA LEU A 573 -14.48 -6.38 20.12
C LEU A 573 -14.30 -4.87 20.17
N ALA A 574 -15.36 -4.10 19.87
CA ALA A 574 -15.32 -2.64 19.97
C ALA A 574 -15.15 -2.14 21.40
N GLN A 575 -15.69 -2.87 22.38
CA GLN A 575 -15.49 -2.57 23.79
C GLN A 575 -14.08 -2.95 24.26
N GLU A 576 -13.60 -4.17 23.90
CA GLU A 576 -12.25 -4.64 24.20
C GLU A 576 -11.17 -3.70 23.61
N ALA A 577 -11.41 -3.18 22.42
CA ALA A 577 -10.51 -2.25 21.75
C ALA A 577 -10.21 -0.95 22.52
N ARG A 578 -11.04 -0.59 23.50
CA ARG A 578 -10.78 0.53 24.41
C ARG A 578 -9.68 0.22 25.43
N GLU A 579 -9.57 -1.04 25.81
CA GLU A 579 -8.63 -1.50 26.83
C GLU A 579 -7.35 -2.09 26.24
N THR A 580 -7.49 -2.83 25.13
CA THR A 580 -6.39 -3.62 24.53
C THR A 580 -5.88 -3.07 23.20
N GLY A 581 -6.50 -2.03 22.65
CA GLY A 581 -6.17 -1.48 21.34
C GLY A 581 -7.01 -2.08 20.20
N ASP A 582 -6.94 -1.44 19.03
CA ASP A 582 -7.85 -1.66 17.90
C ASP A 582 -7.43 -2.83 16.98
N GLU A 583 -6.34 -3.53 17.26
CA GLU A 583 -5.73 -4.48 16.31
C GLU A 583 -6.69 -5.59 15.85
N ARG A 584 -7.35 -6.27 16.79
CA ARG A 584 -8.32 -7.35 16.45
C ARG A 584 -9.48 -6.82 15.62
N LEU A 585 -10.02 -5.68 16.02
CA LEU A 585 -11.12 -5.04 15.31
C LEU A 585 -10.72 -4.59 13.90
N ALA A 586 -9.50 -4.06 13.76
CA ALA A 586 -8.93 -3.66 12.47
C ALA A 586 -8.66 -4.88 11.56
N ASN A 587 -8.24 -6.03 12.12
CA ASN A 587 -8.09 -7.26 11.35
C ASN A 587 -9.44 -7.78 10.82
N VAL A 588 -10.50 -7.72 11.64
CA VAL A 588 -11.86 -8.04 11.19
C VAL A 588 -12.31 -7.10 10.06
N ALA A 589 -12.09 -5.80 10.23
CA ALA A 589 -12.43 -4.80 9.22
C ALA A 589 -11.65 -5.06 7.90
N ARG A 590 -10.37 -5.37 8.00
CA ARG A 590 -9.54 -5.69 6.84
C ARG A 590 -9.99 -6.95 6.10
N PHE A 591 -10.35 -7.99 6.82
CA PHE A 591 -10.91 -9.20 6.22
C PHE A 591 -12.22 -8.92 5.50
N PHE A 592 -13.05 -8.07 6.08
CA PHE A 592 -14.31 -7.67 5.46
C PHE A 592 -14.10 -6.91 4.14
N GLU A 593 -13.11 -6.02 4.07
CA GLU A 593 -12.72 -5.35 2.82
C GLU A 593 -12.33 -6.37 1.74
N ILE A 594 -11.60 -7.45 2.13
CA ILE A 594 -11.22 -8.53 1.22
C ILE A 594 -12.46 -9.27 0.71
N VAL A 595 -13.36 -9.68 1.61
CA VAL A 595 -14.59 -10.38 1.22
C VAL A 595 -15.40 -9.52 0.23
N ARG A 596 -15.55 -8.23 0.51
CA ARG A 596 -16.27 -7.30 -0.38
C ARG A 596 -15.57 -7.16 -1.73
N ARG A 597 -14.23 -7.02 -1.75
CA ARG A 597 -13.45 -6.95 -2.98
C ARG A 597 -13.58 -8.23 -3.79
N GLN A 598 -13.46 -9.39 -3.16
CA GLN A 598 -13.61 -10.67 -3.85
C GLN A 598 -15.02 -10.85 -4.40
N GLY A 599 -16.05 -10.47 -3.64
CA GLY A 599 -17.44 -10.49 -4.11
C GLY A 599 -17.64 -9.64 -5.37
N SER A 600 -17.00 -8.47 -5.46
CA SER A 600 -17.08 -7.61 -6.65
C SER A 600 -16.33 -8.16 -7.88
N LEU A 601 -15.39 -9.08 -7.69
CA LEU A 601 -14.66 -9.75 -8.77
C LEU A 601 -15.36 -11.00 -9.29
N LEU A 602 -16.25 -11.59 -8.47
CA LEU A 602 -17.05 -12.75 -8.87
C LEU A 602 -18.11 -12.36 -9.89
N ARG A 603 -18.35 -13.24 -10.86
CA ARG A 603 -19.49 -13.13 -11.76
C ARG A 603 -20.81 -13.24 -11.01
N ASP A 604 -20.82 -14.02 -9.93
CA ASP A 604 -21.96 -14.24 -9.05
C ASP A 604 -21.43 -14.27 -7.61
N ASP A 605 -21.77 -13.25 -6.80
CA ASP A 605 -21.35 -13.14 -5.40
C ASP A 605 -22.10 -14.14 -4.53
N ARG A 606 -21.74 -15.42 -4.68
CA ARG A 606 -22.27 -16.56 -3.95
C ARG A 606 -21.22 -17.24 -3.10
N LEU A 607 -21.65 -17.70 -1.95
CA LEU A 607 -20.78 -18.27 -0.93
C LEU A 607 -19.84 -19.40 -1.43
N PRO A 608 -20.29 -20.38 -2.24
CA PRO A 608 -19.38 -21.42 -2.74
C PRO A 608 -18.22 -20.88 -3.58
N PHE A 609 -18.46 -19.85 -4.38
CA PHE A 609 -17.42 -19.22 -5.19
C PHE A 609 -16.46 -18.42 -4.33
N LEU A 610 -16.96 -17.63 -3.36
CA LEU A 610 -16.12 -16.87 -2.44
C LEU A 610 -15.21 -17.80 -1.61
N VAL A 611 -15.75 -18.88 -1.05
CA VAL A 611 -14.96 -19.86 -0.28
C VAL A 611 -13.86 -20.47 -1.14
N GLY A 612 -14.18 -20.86 -2.39
CA GLY A 612 -13.19 -21.37 -3.33
C GLY A 612 -12.10 -20.34 -3.70
N GLN A 613 -12.45 -19.06 -3.77
CA GLN A 613 -11.48 -17.98 -3.99
C GLN A 613 -10.59 -17.76 -2.76
N LEU A 614 -11.18 -17.69 -1.56
CA LEU A 614 -10.42 -17.54 -0.31
C LEU A 614 -9.43 -18.72 -0.12
N ASP A 615 -9.84 -19.93 -0.45
CA ASP A 615 -8.96 -21.10 -0.42
C ASP A 615 -7.79 -20.93 -1.39
N THR A 616 -8.06 -20.47 -2.61
CA THR A 616 -7.04 -20.20 -3.61
C THR A 616 -6.07 -19.08 -3.18
N LEU A 617 -6.58 -17.99 -2.60
CA LEU A 617 -5.76 -16.90 -2.05
C LEU A 617 -4.80 -17.43 -0.98
N MET A 618 -5.32 -18.24 -0.04
CA MET A 618 -4.52 -18.84 1.02
C MET A 618 -3.48 -19.84 0.51
N GLU A 619 -3.83 -20.65 -0.48
CA GLU A 619 -2.95 -21.65 -1.11
C GLU A 619 -1.82 -20.98 -1.94
N THR A 620 -2.13 -19.90 -2.64
CA THR A 620 -1.14 -19.14 -3.42
C THR A 620 -0.22 -18.30 -2.54
N GLY A 621 -0.49 -18.24 -1.23
CA GLY A 621 0.30 -17.45 -0.27
C GLY A 621 0.03 -15.95 -0.35
N ASP A 622 -1.07 -15.55 -0.98
CA ASP A 622 -1.58 -14.18 -0.92
C ASP A 622 -2.26 -13.97 0.43
N ASP A 623 -1.43 -13.76 1.44
CA ASP A 623 -1.86 -13.55 2.81
C ASP A 623 -1.59 -12.07 3.17
N PRO A 624 -2.62 -11.23 3.11
CA PRO A 624 -2.46 -9.80 3.36
C PRO A 624 -1.84 -9.55 4.74
N SER A 625 -1.06 -8.50 4.85
CA SER A 625 -0.56 -8.07 6.16
C SER A 625 -1.74 -7.78 7.09
N THR A 626 -1.57 -8.11 8.37
CA THR A 626 -2.47 -7.62 9.43
C THR A 626 -2.62 -6.11 9.31
N ALA A 627 -3.74 -5.58 9.77
CA ALA A 627 -3.95 -4.14 9.77
C ALA A 627 -2.75 -3.46 10.43
N ASP A 628 -2.03 -2.65 9.68
CA ASP A 628 -0.88 -1.93 10.20
C ASP A 628 -1.34 -1.07 11.39
N ALA A 629 -1.04 -1.53 12.57
CA ALA A 629 -0.91 -0.63 13.68
C ALA A 629 0.19 0.35 13.27
N GLY A 630 -0.16 1.64 13.14
CA GLY A 630 0.77 2.68 12.73
C GLY A 630 2.10 2.61 13.49
N PRO A 631 3.11 3.32 13.08
CA PRO A 631 4.49 3.14 13.49
C PRO A 631 4.70 3.44 14.98
N ASP A 632 4.52 2.44 15.81
CA ASP A 632 5.16 2.35 17.11
C ASP A 632 6.47 1.56 16.94
N GLU A 633 7.40 2.18 16.26
CA GLU A 633 8.70 1.58 15.93
C GLU A 633 9.59 1.38 17.17
N GLY A 634 9.17 1.81 18.36
CA GLY A 634 10.01 1.82 19.56
C GLY A 634 9.74 0.72 20.60
N GLU A 635 8.61 0.05 20.60
CA GLU A 635 8.15 -0.75 21.73
C GLU A 635 8.23 -2.27 21.54
N ALA A 636 8.57 -2.77 20.36
CA ALA A 636 8.64 -4.20 20.06
C ALA A 636 9.90 -4.59 19.29
N VAL A 637 10.43 -5.79 19.59
CA VAL A 637 11.52 -6.40 18.84
C VAL A 637 11.03 -6.77 17.44
N HIS A 638 11.79 -6.40 16.42
CA HIS A 638 11.46 -6.70 15.04
C HIS A 638 11.94 -8.09 14.65
N VAL A 639 11.04 -8.95 14.21
CA VAL A 639 11.37 -10.22 13.56
C VAL A 639 11.04 -10.10 12.08
N LEU A 640 12.04 -10.22 11.20
CA LEU A 640 11.94 -9.86 9.78
C LEU A 640 12.62 -10.90 8.89
N THR A 641 12.15 -11.03 7.64
CA THR A 641 13.00 -11.64 6.61
C THR A 641 14.02 -10.62 6.10
N TYR A 642 15.15 -11.10 5.57
CA TYR A 642 16.19 -10.24 5.01
C TYR A 642 15.65 -9.28 3.93
N HIS A 643 14.73 -9.74 3.08
CA HIS A 643 14.10 -8.89 2.06
C HIS A 643 13.31 -7.73 2.66
N LYS A 644 12.56 -8.01 3.73
CA LYS A 644 11.75 -6.98 4.42
C LYS A 644 12.59 -6.03 5.27
N ALA A 645 13.80 -6.43 5.62
CA ALA A 645 14.75 -5.57 6.33
C ALA A 645 15.42 -4.54 5.42
N LYS A 646 15.32 -4.67 4.07
CA LYS A 646 15.86 -3.67 3.14
C LYS A 646 15.20 -2.32 3.38
N GLY A 647 16.01 -1.25 3.41
CA GLY A 647 15.55 0.10 3.75
C GLY A 647 15.52 0.43 5.25
N LEU A 648 15.43 -0.59 6.13
CA LEU A 648 15.43 -0.40 7.58
C LEU A 648 16.84 -0.40 8.18
N GLU A 649 16.96 0.02 9.46
CA GLU A 649 18.20 -0.03 10.23
C GLU A 649 17.89 -0.20 11.73
N PHE A 650 18.74 -0.93 12.45
CA PHE A 650 18.57 -1.26 13.85
C PHE A 650 19.91 -1.18 14.57
N ASP A 651 19.90 -0.84 15.86
CA ASP A 651 21.14 -0.75 16.62
C ASP A 651 21.78 -2.13 16.80
N VAL A 652 20.96 -3.15 17.05
CA VAL A 652 21.40 -4.54 17.21
C VAL A 652 20.67 -5.44 16.22
N VAL A 653 21.42 -6.19 15.42
CA VAL A 653 20.88 -7.15 14.45
C VAL A 653 21.35 -8.55 14.80
N TYR A 654 20.41 -9.46 14.91
CA TYR A 654 20.63 -10.90 15.06
C TYR A 654 20.34 -11.58 13.73
N MET A 655 21.36 -12.02 13.02
CA MET A 655 21.23 -12.87 11.83
C MET A 655 21.30 -14.34 12.29
N VAL A 656 20.18 -15.04 12.19
CA VAL A 656 20.01 -16.34 12.82
C VAL A 656 19.80 -17.47 11.80
N GLY A 657 20.04 -18.70 12.21
CA GLY A 657 19.83 -19.87 11.36
C GLY A 657 20.81 -19.95 10.19
N LEU A 658 22.06 -19.47 10.36
CA LEU A 658 23.06 -19.32 9.31
C LEU A 658 23.76 -20.64 8.98
N VAL A 659 23.02 -21.60 8.38
CA VAL A 659 23.52 -22.92 8.00
C VAL A 659 23.55 -23.11 6.50
N ALA A 660 24.44 -23.96 6.03
CA ALA A 660 24.49 -24.45 4.66
C ALA A 660 23.13 -25.06 4.26
N ASP A 661 22.74 -24.97 3.00
CA ASP A 661 21.45 -25.39 2.43
C ASP A 661 20.22 -24.52 2.87
N ARG A 662 20.41 -23.59 3.79
CA ARG A 662 19.42 -22.59 4.15
C ARG A 662 19.83 -21.19 3.68
N PHE A 663 21.13 -20.85 3.84
CA PHE A 663 21.69 -19.61 3.36
C PHE A 663 23.13 -19.83 2.86
N PRO A 664 23.38 -19.96 1.52
CA PRO A 664 22.40 -19.83 0.45
C PRO A 664 21.33 -20.92 0.47
N GLY A 665 20.10 -20.51 0.10
CA GLY A 665 19.01 -21.43 -0.14
C GLY A 665 19.24 -22.27 -1.40
N ARG A 666 18.40 -23.28 -1.62
CA ARG A 666 18.42 -24.04 -2.87
C ARG A 666 17.90 -23.19 -4.01
N ASP A 667 18.55 -23.27 -5.16
CA ASP A 667 18.06 -22.69 -6.38
C ASP A 667 16.72 -23.36 -6.77
N ARG A 668 15.66 -22.56 -6.82
CA ARG A 668 14.33 -22.97 -7.25
C ARG A 668 14.10 -22.38 -8.63
N ARG A 669 14.38 -23.15 -9.67
CA ARG A 669 14.06 -22.74 -11.02
C ARG A 669 12.56 -22.61 -11.20
N ASP A 670 12.14 -21.61 -11.92
CA ASP A 670 10.74 -21.47 -12.33
C ASP A 670 10.35 -22.65 -13.22
N THR A 671 9.11 -23.10 -13.11
CA THR A 671 8.57 -24.18 -13.94
C THR A 671 8.61 -23.80 -15.43
N PHE A 672 8.40 -22.51 -15.70
CA PHE A 672 8.43 -21.93 -17.04
C PHE A 672 9.47 -20.82 -17.08
N GLU A 673 10.50 -21.00 -17.92
CA GLU A 673 11.51 -19.98 -18.17
C GLU A 673 11.30 -19.40 -19.56
N PRO A 674 11.37 -18.07 -19.76
CA PRO A 674 11.34 -17.48 -21.10
C PRO A 674 12.55 -17.92 -21.92
N PRO A 675 12.46 -17.98 -23.27
CA PRO A 675 13.62 -18.14 -24.13
C PRO A 675 14.70 -17.09 -23.81
N ALA A 676 15.96 -17.51 -23.75
CA ALA A 676 17.07 -16.63 -23.37
C ALA A 676 17.21 -15.40 -24.28
N GLU A 677 16.82 -15.51 -25.54
CA GLU A 677 16.83 -14.41 -26.52
C GLU A 677 15.87 -13.26 -26.20
N LEU A 678 14.89 -13.49 -25.32
CA LEU A 678 13.89 -12.49 -24.91
C LEU A 678 14.26 -11.80 -23.61
N LEU A 679 15.36 -12.21 -22.97
CA LEU A 679 15.82 -11.62 -21.71
C LEU A 679 16.89 -10.56 -21.99
N SER A 680 16.70 -9.37 -21.46
CA SER A 680 17.63 -8.25 -21.59
C SER A 680 18.91 -8.46 -20.76
N ASP A 681 18.82 -9.21 -19.66
CA ASP A 681 19.94 -9.50 -18.77
C ASP A 681 20.60 -10.82 -19.14
N THR A 682 21.54 -10.77 -20.08
CA THR A 682 22.38 -11.89 -20.52
C THR A 682 23.67 -11.99 -19.71
N THR A 683 23.76 -11.44 -18.52
CA THR A 683 24.96 -11.51 -17.68
C THR A 683 25.33 -12.97 -17.39
N THR A 684 26.45 -13.34 -17.96
CA THR A 684 26.94 -14.70 -18.17
C THR A 684 27.65 -15.30 -16.96
N ALA A 685 27.58 -16.65 -16.90
CA ALA A 685 28.57 -17.57 -16.39
C ALA A 685 29.05 -17.36 -14.94
N GLY A 686 28.15 -17.37 -14.02
CA GLY A 686 28.40 -17.57 -12.59
C GLY A 686 27.17 -18.17 -11.95
N ASP A 687 27.30 -18.70 -10.74
CA ASP A 687 26.14 -19.09 -9.94
C ASP A 687 25.39 -17.82 -9.51
N GLN A 688 24.54 -17.31 -10.41
CA GLN A 688 23.77 -16.07 -10.21
C GLN A 688 22.89 -16.14 -8.95
N HIS A 689 22.40 -17.34 -8.62
CA HIS A 689 21.65 -17.58 -7.40
C HIS A 689 22.51 -17.33 -6.15
N VAL A 690 23.73 -17.88 -6.11
CA VAL A 690 24.64 -17.65 -4.97
C VAL A 690 25.06 -16.17 -4.89
N ALA A 691 25.22 -15.50 -6.02
CA ALA A 691 25.57 -14.07 -6.03
C ALA A 691 24.41 -13.20 -5.48
N GLU A 692 23.16 -13.53 -5.81
CA GLU A 692 21.99 -12.85 -5.25
C GLU A 692 21.82 -13.14 -3.75
N GLU A 693 21.92 -14.39 -3.33
CA GLU A 693 21.91 -14.77 -1.92
C GLU A 693 23.04 -14.06 -1.12
N ARG A 694 24.21 -13.87 -1.73
CA ARG A 694 25.29 -13.10 -1.09
C ARG A 694 24.95 -11.61 -0.94
N ARG A 695 24.29 -10.99 -1.92
CA ARG A 695 23.75 -9.62 -1.79
C ARG A 695 22.70 -9.56 -0.68
N LEU A 696 21.86 -10.58 -0.58
CA LEU A 696 20.87 -10.66 0.49
C LEU A 696 21.51 -10.72 1.87
N PHE A 697 22.58 -11.49 2.02
CA PHE A 697 23.36 -11.56 3.26
C PHE A 697 24.05 -10.20 3.56
N TYR A 698 24.64 -9.56 2.55
CA TYR A 698 25.22 -8.22 2.64
C TYR A 698 24.18 -7.19 3.10
N VAL A 699 22.96 -7.23 2.55
CA VAL A 699 21.85 -6.37 3.00
C VAL A 699 21.56 -6.63 4.46
N GLY A 700 21.48 -7.88 4.92
CA GLY A 700 21.25 -8.21 6.33
C GLY A 700 22.33 -7.62 7.26
N MET A 701 23.60 -7.82 6.95
CA MET A 701 24.72 -7.28 7.74
C MET A 701 24.66 -5.76 7.84
N THR A 702 24.38 -5.08 6.72
CA THR A 702 24.35 -3.63 6.63
C THR A 702 23.10 -2.99 7.24
N ARG A 703 22.20 -3.79 7.87
CA ARG A 703 21.10 -3.26 8.70
C ARG A 703 21.57 -2.89 10.10
N ALA A 704 22.67 -3.51 10.57
CA ALA A 704 23.21 -3.27 11.89
C ALA A 704 23.93 -1.91 11.97
N ARG A 705 23.60 -1.15 13.00
CA ARG A 705 24.28 0.12 13.32
C ARG A 705 25.44 -0.12 14.27
N GLU A 706 25.20 -0.71 15.43
CA GLU A 706 26.16 -0.84 16.50
C GLU A 706 26.67 -2.27 16.69
N GLU A 707 25.78 -3.27 16.66
CA GLU A 707 26.12 -4.66 16.97
C GLU A 707 25.47 -5.62 15.96
N LEU A 708 26.24 -6.63 15.56
CA LEU A 708 25.83 -7.69 14.65
C LEU A 708 26.15 -9.04 15.28
N LEU A 709 25.15 -9.85 15.57
CA LEU A 709 25.33 -11.22 16.01
C LEU A 709 24.96 -12.18 14.87
N LEU A 710 25.90 -13.08 14.56
CA LEU A 710 25.73 -14.16 13.59
C LEU A 710 25.58 -15.47 14.35
N SER A 711 24.44 -16.18 14.15
CA SER A 711 24.22 -17.43 14.90
C SER A 711 23.76 -18.59 14.02
N TRP A 712 24.03 -19.78 14.47
CA TRP A 712 23.60 -21.03 13.88
C TRP A 712 23.58 -22.17 14.89
N ALA A 713 22.81 -23.23 14.60
CA ALA A 713 22.75 -24.43 15.40
C ALA A 713 23.19 -25.64 14.58
N GLN A 714 23.69 -26.67 15.25
CA GLN A 714 24.11 -27.92 14.62
C GLN A 714 22.92 -28.79 14.24
N ASP A 715 21.81 -28.71 15.00
CA ASP A 715 20.62 -29.51 14.79
C ASP A 715 19.36 -28.62 14.67
N TYR A 716 18.68 -28.72 13.55
CA TYR A 716 17.36 -28.13 13.25
C TYR A 716 16.28 -29.19 13.06
N GLY A 717 16.40 -30.33 13.72
CA GLY A 717 15.41 -31.43 13.64
C GLY A 717 15.61 -32.38 12.47
N GLY A 718 16.80 -32.42 11.87
CA GLY A 718 17.15 -33.32 10.76
C GLY A 718 18.00 -34.48 11.18
N ARG A 719 18.25 -35.43 10.23
CA ARG A 719 19.11 -36.60 10.46
C ARG A 719 20.63 -36.28 10.42
N ARG A 720 21.03 -35.12 9.94
CA ARG A 720 22.43 -34.72 9.76
C ARG A 720 22.70 -33.41 10.48
N SER A 721 23.88 -33.33 11.13
CA SER A 721 24.37 -32.07 11.65
C SER A 721 24.59 -31.08 10.51
N ARG A 722 24.24 -29.81 10.75
CA ARG A 722 24.37 -28.72 9.79
C ARG A 722 25.74 -28.03 9.93
N ALA A 723 26.33 -27.65 8.81
CA ALA A 723 27.49 -26.80 8.76
C ALA A 723 27.09 -25.32 8.71
N VAL A 724 27.96 -24.45 9.19
CA VAL A 724 27.80 -23.01 9.09
C VAL A 724 27.73 -22.56 7.61
N SER A 725 27.00 -21.51 7.35
CA SER A 725 26.90 -20.89 6.01
C SER A 725 28.27 -20.44 5.50
N ARG A 726 28.55 -20.71 4.23
CA ARG A 726 29.78 -20.21 3.56
C ARG A 726 29.91 -18.69 3.63
N PHE A 727 28.78 -17.95 3.66
CA PHE A 727 28.77 -16.50 3.73
C PHE A 727 29.31 -15.96 5.06
N VAL A 728 29.19 -16.71 6.15
CA VAL A 728 29.81 -16.36 7.42
C VAL A 728 31.34 -16.47 7.30
N ALA A 729 31.83 -17.54 6.68
CA ALA A 729 33.30 -17.71 6.45
C ALA A 729 33.84 -16.60 5.51
N GLU A 730 33.14 -16.29 4.43
CA GLU A 730 33.50 -15.22 3.47
C GLU A 730 33.51 -13.84 4.15
N ALA A 731 32.54 -13.53 5.03
CA ALA A 731 32.42 -12.25 5.71
C ALA A 731 33.50 -12.05 6.78
N LEU A 732 33.84 -13.12 7.53
CA LEU A 732 34.75 -13.06 8.66
C LEU A 732 36.17 -13.51 8.31
N ASP A 733 36.43 -13.88 7.05
CA ASP A 733 37.72 -14.41 6.56
C ASP A 733 38.17 -15.63 7.36
N LEU A 734 37.23 -16.54 7.64
CA LEU A 734 37.49 -17.75 8.41
C LEU A 734 37.89 -18.89 7.48
N PRO A 735 38.92 -19.67 7.86
CA PRO A 735 39.26 -20.89 7.16
C PRO A 735 38.08 -21.87 7.08
N PRO A 736 37.92 -22.63 5.99
CA PRO A 736 36.93 -23.70 5.96
C PRO A 736 37.15 -24.66 7.15
N ALA A 737 36.07 -24.96 7.88
CA ALA A 737 36.09 -25.81 9.07
C ALA A 737 36.72 -25.18 10.34
N THR A 738 36.71 -23.86 10.50
CA THR A 738 37.06 -23.24 11.77
C THR A 738 36.15 -23.76 12.89
N PRO A 739 36.66 -24.35 13.97
CA PRO A 739 35.84 -24.79 15.10
C PRO A 739 35.23 -23.57 15.78
N VAL A 740 33.92 -23.52 15.85
CA VAL A 740 33.20 -22.52 16.67
C VAL A 740 32.73 -23.23 17.92
N GLU A 741 33.04 -22.67 19.09
CA GLU A 741 32.62 -23.25 20.36
C GLU A 741 31.10 -23.34 20.38
N THR A 742 30.58 -24.54 20.70
CA THR A 742 29.15 -24.81 20.72
C THR A 742 28.60 -24.61 22.13
N VAL A 743 27.73 -23.65 22.29
CA VAL A 743 27.03 -23.40 23.54
C VAL A 743 26.02 -24.51 23.78
N ARG A 744 26.09 -25.16 24.98
CA ARG A 744 25.14 -26.19 25.43
C ARG A 744 24.63 -25.81 26.83
N PRO A 745 23.43 -25.21 26.91
CA PRO A 745 22.86 -24.87 28.20
C PRO A 745 22.57 -26.13 29.04
N ALA A 746 22.75 -26.05 30.36
CA ALA A 746 22.44 -27.16 31.25
C ALA A 746 20.97 -27.50 31.21
N VAL A 747 20.61 -28.79 31.31
CA VAL A 747 19.21 -29.27 31.26
C VAL A 747 18.35 -28.61 32.34
N LEU A 748 18.90 -28.39 33.53
CA LEU A 748 18.20 -27.70 34.62
C LEU A 748 17.89 -26.23 34.33
N GLU A 749 18.82 -25.52 33.65
CA GLU A 749 18.54 -24.16 33.18
C GLU A 749 17.43 -24.10 32.16
N ARG A 750 17.36 -25.10 31.27
CA ARG A 750 16.26 -25.22 30.29
C ARG A 750 14.91 -25.46 30.97
N LEU A 751 14.86 -26.36 31.96
CA LEU A 751 13.65 -26.62 32.73
C LEU A 751 13.19 -25.40 33.53
N ALA A 752 14.12 -24.68 34.17
CA ALA A 752 13.81 -23.48 34.94
C ALA A 752 13.22 -22.34 34.09
N ARG A 753 13.61 -22.26 32.83
CA ARG A 753 13.04 -21.26 31.88
C ARG A 753 11.59 -21.52 31.51
N HIS A 754 11.17 -22.79 31.58
CA HIS A 754 9.81 -23.23 31.23
C HIS A 754 8.89 -23.42 32.45
N GLU A 755 9.34 -23.10 33.66
CA GLU A 755 8.44 -22.96 34.79
C GLU A 755 7.47 -21.82 34.56
N ALA A 756 6.19 -22.15 34.52
CA ALA A 756 5.13 -21.23 34.17
C ALA A 756 5.06 -20.05 35.15
N SER A 757 5.59 -18.93 34.77
CA SER A 757 5.25 -17.66 35.43
C SER A 757 3.79 -17.30 35.12
N PRO A 758 2.99 -16.88 36.13
CA PRO A 758 1.63 -16.46 35.87
C PRO A 758 1.59 -15.35 34.85
N ARG A 759 0.79 -15.53 33.80
CA ARG A 759 0.54 -14.53 32.77
C ARG A 759 0.06 -13.23 33.41
N GLN A 760 0.92 -12.21 33.45
CA GLN A 760 0.42 -10.85 33.57
C GLN A 760 -0.12 -10.46 32.17
N PRO A 761 -1.37 -9.99 32.06
CA PRO A 761 -1.86 -9.45 30.81
C PRO A 761 -0.94 -8.30 30.41
N ALA A 762 -0.51 -8.28 29.17
CA ALA A 762 0.20 -7.14 28.61
C ALA A 762 -0.69 -5.90 28.84
N ARG A 763 -0.19 -4.92 29.61
CA ARG A 763 -0.87 -3.64 29.75
C ARG A 763 -0.92 -3.02 28.37
N ALA A 764 -2.11 -2.74 27.89
CA ALA A 764 -2.29 -1.94 26.71
C ALA A 764 -1.64 -0.59 26.96
N THR A 765 -0.61 -0.28 26.22
CA THR A 765 -0.10 1.08 26.13
C THR A 765 -1.09 1.91 25.34
N PRO A 766 -1.49 3.09 25.83
CA PRO A 766 -2.30 4.00 25.04
C PRO A 766 -1.62 4.21 23.68
N ARG A 767 -2.38 4.17 22.60
CA ARG A 767 -1.85 4.47 21.25
C ARG A 767 -1.18 5.83 21.33
N PRO A 768 0.10 5.98 20.93
CA PRO A 768 0.69 7.30 20.86
C PRO A 768 -0.10 8.12 19.86
N ALA A 769 -0.28 9.37 20.20
CA ALA A 769 -0.76 10.39 19.27
C ALA A 769 0.01 10.29 17.94
N VAL A 770 -0.61 10.66 16.83
CA VAL A 770 0.00 10.59 15.46
C VAL A 770 1.34 11.32 15.37
N GLY A 771 1.77 11.96 16.47
CA GLY A 771 3.04 12.68 16.59
C GLY A 771 3.09 13.90 15.69
N ASP A 772 4.31 14.34 15.37
CA ASP A 772 4.54 15.52 14.50
C ASP A 772 4.34 15.25 12.98
N LYS A 773 3.79 14.09 12.59
CA LYS A 773 3.54 13.77 11.19
C LYS A 773 2.41 14.64 10.62
N PRO A 774 2.57 15.17 9.39
CA PRO A 774 1.49 15.87 8.72
C PRO A 774 0.28 14.96 8.51
N LEU A 775 -0.91 15.44 8.87
CA LEU A 775 -2.17 14.77 8.54
C LEU A 775 -2.60 15.14 7.12
N VAL A 776 -3.18 14.19 6.40
CA VAL A 776 -3.85 14.45 5.12
C VAL A 776 -5.35 14.27 5.35
N LEU A 777 -6.08 15.37 5.37
CA LEU A 777 -7.48 15.45 5.78
C LEU A 777 -8.38 15.70 4.58
N SER A 778 -9.42 14.85 4.42
CA SER A 778 -10.53 15.12 3.50
C SER A 778 -11.72 15.73 4.23
N TYR A 779 -12.64 16.34 3.46
CA TYR A 779 -13.90 16.87 4.02
C TYR A 779 -14.65 15.81 4.83
N GLY A 780 -14.81 14.59 4.28
CA GLY A 780 -15.53 13.51 4.97
C GLY A 780 -14.90 13.15 6.32
N GLN A 781 -13.57 13.07 6.37
CA GLN A 781 -12.84 12.81 7.62
C GLN A 781 -13.05 13.90 8.67
N VAL A 782 -12.92 15.15 8.27
CA VAL A 782 -13.14 16.30 9.16
C VAL A 782 -14.59 16.36 9.64
N ASN A 783 -15.54 16.16 8.73
CA ASN A 783 -16.95 16.19 9.07
C ASN A 783 -17.33 15.08 10.05
N ASP A 784 -16.87 13.85 9.82
CA ASP A 784 -17.10 12.72 10.74
C ASP A 784 -16.51 12.97 12.11
N TYR A 785 -15.33 13.58 12.20
CA TYR A 785 -14.72 13.96 13.49
C TYR A 785 -15.53 15.04 14.21
N LEU A 786 -15.96 16.07 13.51
CA LEU A 786 -16.76 17.16 14.06
C LEU A 786 -18.17 16.71 14.46
N ASP A 787 -18.73 15.71 13.76
CA ASP A 787 -19.99 15.09 14.13
C ASP A 787 -19.85 14.31 15.44
N CYS A 788 -18.88 13.41 15.49
CA CYS A 788 -18.55 12.61 16.67
C CYS A 788 -17.15 12.01 16.52
N PRO A 789 -16.19 12.33 17.39
CA PRO A 789 -14.85 11.77 17.31
C PRO A 789 -14.80 10.23 17.30
N ALA A 790 -15.70 9.55 18.03
CA ALA A 790 -15.82 8.09 17.99
C ALA A 790 -16.29 7.59 16.61
N LYS A 791 -17.19 8.30 15.91
CA LYS A 791 -17.57 7.99 14.53
C LYS A 791 -16.36 8.02 13.61
N TYR A 792 -15.53 9.06 13.72
CA TYR A 792 -14.28 9.15 12.97
C TYR A 792 -13.36 7.95 13.26
N ARG A 793 -13.19 7.59 14.55
CA ARG A 793 -12.36 6.43 14.92
C ARG A 793 -12.86 5.15 14.24
N TYR A 794 -14.16 4.86 14.31
CA TYR A 794 -14.72 3.65 13.70
C TYR A 794 -14.64 3.68 12.18
N ALA A 795 -14.90 4.81 11.54
CA ALA A 795 -14.91 4.93 10.09
C ALA A 795 -13.50 4.98 9.46
N HIS A 796 -12.58 5.74 10.07
CA HIS A 796 -11.32 6.12 9.41
C HIS A 796 -10.06 5.54 10.08
N VAL A 797 -10.09 5.26 11.39
CA VAL A 797 -8.96 4.65 12.10
C VAL A 797 -9.08 3.13 12.07
N VAL A 798 -10.20 2.61 12.55
CA VAL A 798 -10.47 1.16 12.61
C VAL A 798 -11.00 0.64 11.28
N ARG A 799 -11.75 1.47 10.54
CA ARG A 799 -12.40 1.17 9.26
C ARG A 799 -13.42 0.05 9.37
N ILE A 800 -14.25 0.11 10.40
CA ILE A 800 -15.34 -0.86 10.56
C ILE A 800 -16.26 -0.77 9.34
N PRO A 801 -16.51 -1.88 8.64
CA PRO A 801 -17.39 -1.89 7.49
C PRO A 801 -18.81 -1.51 7.89
N THR A 802 -19.46 -0.73 7.05
CA THR A 802 -20.88 -0.43 7.16
C THR A 802 -21.62 -0.95 5.95
N PRO A 803 -22.84 -1.45 6.09
CA PRO A 803 -23.64 -1.86 4.94
C PRO A 803 -23.80 -0.70 3.95
N ALA A 804 -23.81 -1.02 2.66
CA ALA A 804 -24.20 -0.03 1.67
C ALA A 804 -25.65 0.43 1.93
N SER A 805 -25.90 1.73 1.75
CA SER A 805 -27.24 2.27 1.87
C SER A 805 -27.73 2.82 0.54
N HIS A 806 -29.02 2.70 0.26
CA HIS A 806 -29.61 3.18 -1.00
C HIS A 806 -29.31 4.67 -1.30
N PRO A 807 -29.24 5.61 -0.32
CA PRO A 807 -28.88 7.00 -0.63
C PRO A 807 -27.46 7.16 -1.14
N MET A 808 -26.54 6.31 -0.63
CA MET A 808 -25.14 6.32 -1.04
C MET A 808 -24.95 5.77 -2.45
N VAL A 809 -25.63 4.66 -2.78
CA VAL A 809 -25.64 4.08 -4.12
C VAL A 809 -26.25 5.06 -5.13
N TYR A 810 -27.42 5.60 -4.81
CA TYR A 810 -28.13 6.60 -5.60
C TYR A 810 -27.25 7.83 -5.91
N GLY A 811 -26.68 8.44 -4.87
CA GLY A 811 -25.83 9.62 -5.03
C GLY A 811 -24.60 9.34 -5.89
N ARG A 812 -23.94 8.21 -5.69
CA ARG A 812 -22.76 7.80 -6.45
C ARG A 812 -23.08 7.59 -7.95
N ALA A 813 -24.21 6.95 -8.25
CA ALA A 813 -24.64 6.74 -9.63
C ALA A 813 -24.92 8.06 -10.36
N LEU A 814 -25.61 9.01 -9.68
CA LEU A 814 -25.87 10.34 -10.22
C LEU A 814 -24.57 11.12 -10.50
N HIS A 815 -23.65 11.15 -9.53
CA HIS A 815 -22.35 11.84 -9.70
C HIS A 815 -21.55 11.24 -10.87
N ALA A 816 -21.50 9.92 -11.00
CA ALA A 816 -20.81 9.28 -12.10
C ALA A 816 -21.40 9.62 -13.48
N ALA A 817 -22.72 9.69 -13.60
CA ALA A 817 -23.40 10.09 -14.83
C ALA A 817 -23.10 11.57 -15.18
N VAL A 818 -23.20 12.48 -14.20
CA VAL A 818 -22.88 13.91 -14.36
C VAL A 818 -21.41 14.11 -14.76
N GLN A 819 -20.50 13.37 -14.14
CA GLN A 819 -19.09 13.39 -14.50
C GLN A 819 -18.85 12.95 -15.93
N ALA A 820 -19.46 11.85 -16.36
CA ALA A 820 -19.34 11.35 -17.73
C ALA A 820 -19.85 12.39 -18.75
N TYR A 821 -20.97 13.04 -18.45
CA TYR A 821 -21.53 14.13 -19.26
C TYR A 821 -20.52 15.27 -19.43
N HIS A 822 -19.99 15.81 -18.33
CA HIS A 822 -19.08 16.96 -18.40
C HIS A 822 -17.73 16.63 -19.04
N ARG A 823 -17.19 15.46 -18.83
CA ARG A 823 -15.97 15.01 -19.53
C ARG A 823 -16.17 14.96 -21.04
N ARG A 824 -17.29 14.45 -21.51
CA ARG A 824 -17.62 14.44 -22.94
C ARG A 824 -17.89 15.84 -23.49
N GLN A 825 -18.53 16.70 -22.71
CA GLN A 825 -18.76 18.10 -23.06
C GLN A 825 -17.42 18.84 -23.25
N MET A 826 -16.44 18.64 -22.36
CA MET A 826 -15.08 19.19 -22.50
C MET A 826 -14.37 18.70 -23.76
N ALA A 827 -14.59 17.42 -24.11
CA ALA A 827 -14.06 16.82 -25.33
C ALA A 827 -14.79 17.25 -26.62
N GLY A 828 -15.80 18.12 -26.53
CA GLY A 828 -16.58 18.58 -27.66
C GLY A 828 -17.59 17.55 -28.20
N ARG A 829 -17.92 16.54 -27.44
CA ARG A 829 -18.83 15.42 -27.79
C ARG A 829 -20.00 15.40 -26.81
N PRO A 830 -21.05 16.22 -26.98
CA PRO A 830 -22.18 16.25 -26.07
C PRO A 830 -22.86 14.87 -26.00
N MET A 831 -23.36 14.53 -24.84
CA MET A 831 -24.07 13.29 -24.57
C MET A 831 -25.57 13.47 -24.86
N ALA A 832 -26.19 12.47 -25.50
CA ALA A 832 -27.63 12.37 -25.64
C ALA A 832 -28.25 11.76 -24.37
N LEU A 833 -29.58 11.90 -24.18
CA LEU A 833 -30.25 11.42 -22.99
C LEU A 833 -30.13 9.92 -22.76
N ASP A 834 -30.21 9.13 -23.81
CA ASP A 834 -30.04 7.67 -23.75
C ASP A 834 -28.62 7.28 -23.35
N GLU A 835 -27.61 7.99 -23.80
CA GLU A 835 -26.21 7.79 -23.40
C GLU A 835 -26.00 8.16 -21.92
N LEU A 836 -26.64 9.25 -21.44
CA LEU A 836 -26.60 9.67 -20.05
C LEU A 836 -27.30 8.67 -19.12
N HIS A 837 -28.45 8.13 -19.54
CA HIS A 837 -29.13 7.03 -18.86
C HIS A 837 -28.29 5.75 -18.84
N ALA A 838 -27.64 5.41 -19.94
CA ALA A 838 -26.72 4.26 -19.99
C ALA A 838 -25.54 4.44 -19.02
N ALA A 839 -24.99 5.66 -18.91
CA ALA A 839 -23.93 5.96 -17.94
C ALA A 839 -24.42 5.83 -16.48
N LEU A 840 -25.64 6.25 -16.18
CA LEU A 840 -26.29 6.06 -14.88
C LEU A 840 -26.47 4.57 -14.56
N ASP A 841 -27.05 3.81 -15.51
CA ASP A 841 -27.32 2.37 -15.34
C ASP A 841 -26.04 1.56 -15.15
N ALA A 842 -25.00 1.90 -15.89
CA ALA A 842 -23.70 1.28 -15.76
C ALA A 842 -23.04 1.52 -14.38
N ASN A 843 -23.46 2.57 -13.64
CA ASN A 843 -22.96 2.91 -12.31
C ASN A 843 -23.93 2.56 -11.17
N TRP A 844 -25.04 1.89 -11.52
CA TRP A 844 -26.05 1.48 -10.55
C TRP A 844 -25.67 0.16 -9.89
N GLU A 845 -25.70 0.12 -8.57
CA GLU A 845 -25.49 -1.09 -7.78
C GLU A 845 -26.79 -1.47 -7.08
N SER A 846 -27.23 -2.73 -7.22
CA SER A 846 -28.47 -3.27 -6.59
C SER A 846 -28.22 -3.68 -5.13
N VAL A 847 -27.68 -2.75 -4.31
CA VAL A 847 -27.33 -3.00 -2.90
C VAL A 847 -27.90 -1.91 -2.01
N GLY A 848 -28.37 -2.29 -0.81
CA GLY A 848 -28.85 -1.35 0.20
C GLY A 848 -30.28 -0.86 0.01
N PHE A 849 -31.03 -1.42 -0.93
CA PHE A 849 -32.47 -1.18 -1.11
C PHE A 849 -33.31 -2.12 -0.26
N LEU A 850 -34.48 -1.67 0.18
CA LEU A 850 -35.35 -2.46 1.04
C LEU A 850 -36.04 -3.61 0.28
N THR A 851 -36.50 -3.32 -0.93
CA THR A 851 -37.14 -4.27 -1.83
C THR A 851 -36.75 -3.94 -3.28
N ARG A 852 -37.05 -4.84 -4.19
CA ARG A 852 -36.84 -4.62 -5.63
C ARG A 852 -37.71 -3.47 -6.17
N GLU A 853 -38.92 -3.37 -5.72
CA GLU A 853 -39.82 -2.25 -6.10
C GLU A 853 -39.27 -0.91 -5.61
N HIS A 854 -38.66 -0.88 -4.42
CA HIS A 854 -37.99 0.32 -3.91
C HIS A 854 -36.79 0.70 -4.78
N GLU A 855 -35.99 -0.27 -5.20
CA GLU A 855 -34.88 -0.05 -6.12
C GLU A 855 -35.35 0.48 -7.47
N GLU A 856 -36.33 -0.18 -8.09
CA GLU A 856 -36.90 0.21 -9.40
C GLU A 856 -37.47 1.62 -9.36
N ALA A 857 -38.16 1.97 -8.29
CA ALA A 857 -38.72 3.33 -8.09
C ALA A 857 -37.58 4.37 -7.94
N ARG A 858 -36.53 4.08 -7.18
CA ARG A 858 -35.38 4.99 -7.05
C ARG A 858 -34.59 5.12 -8.35
N LYS A 859 -34.47 4.06 -9.12
CA LYS A 859 -33.81 4.06 -10.42
C LYS A 859 -34.61 4.89 -11.45
N ALA A 860 -35.92 4.74 -11.48
CA ALA A 860 -36.79 5.58 -12.32
C ALA A 860 -36.66 7.07 -11.96
N ALA A 861 -36.66 7.40 -10.66
CA ALA A 861 -36.44 8.77 -10.21
C ALA A 861 -35.07 9.33 -10.62
N ALA A 862 -34.01 8.49 -10.60
CA ALA A 862 -32.70 8.90 -11.07
C ALA A 862 -32.65 9.21 -12.57
N HIS A 863 -33.36 8.46 -13.39
CA HIS A 863 -33.54 8.75 -14.83
C HIS A 863 -34.22 10.09 -15.07
N GLU A 864 -35.27 10.40 -14.30
CA GLU A 864 -35.97 11.71 -14.38
C GLU A 864 -35.03 12.87 -13.96
N VAL A 865 -34.22 12.66 -12.94
CA VAL A 865 -33.20 13.63 -12.48
C VAL A 865 -32.21 13.90 -13.61
N MET A 866 -31.73 12.88 -14.29
CA MET A 866 -30.75 13.03 -15.39
C MET A 866 -31.38 13.71 -16.61
N ALA A 867 -32.62 13.45 -16.92
CA ALA A 867 -33.34 14.14 -18.01
C ALA A 867 -33.44 15.64 -17.72
N ARG A 868 -33.82 16.00 -16.50
CA ARG A 868 -33.89 17.40 -16.05
C ARG A 868 -32.51 18.07 -16.04
N PHE A 869 -31.50 17.38 -15.55
CA PHE A 869 -30.12 17.86 -15.57
C PHE A 869 -29.67 18.19 -16.99
N LEU A 870 -29.97 17.32 -17.97
CA LEU A 870 -29.59 17.54 -19.37
C LEU A 870 -30.27 18.80 -19.93
N GLU A 871 -31.60 18.97 -19.68
CA GLU A 871 -32.35 20.18 -20.09
C GLU A 871 -31.77 21.46 -19.48
N GLU A 872 -31.31 21.41 -18.22
CA GLU A 872 -30.66 22.56 -17.57
C GLU A 872 -29.34 22.90 -18.24
N GLN A 873 -28.52 21.89 -18.56
CA GLN A 873 -27.22 22.09 -19.24
C GLN A 873 -27.38 22.59 -20.69
N GLU A 874 -28.48 22.21 -21.37
CA GLU A 874 -28.79 22.71 -22.70
C GLU A 874 -29.23 24.20 -22.71
N ARG A 875 -29.89 24.67 -21.61
CA ARG A 875 -30.28 26.06 -21.42
C ARG A 875 -29.10 26.98 -21.07
N ASP A 876 -28.12 26.46 -20.33
CA ASP A 876 -26.92 27.18 -19.93
C ASP A 876 -25.68 26.34 -20.24
N PRO A 877 -25.19 26.40 -21.48
CA PRO A 877 -24.10 25.55 -21.97
C PRO A 877 -22.71 25.96 -21.49
N ALA A 878 -22.60 26.47 -20.26
CA ALA A 878 -21.30 26.80 -19.68
C ALA A 878 -20.35 25.60 -19.74
N ARG A 879 -19.16 25.77 -20.30
CA ARG A 879 -18.18 24.70 -20.43
C ARG A 879 -17.26 24.69 -19.22
N PRO A 880 -17.18 23.58 -18.49
CA PRO A 880 -16.26 23.49 -17.36
C PRO A 880 -14.81 23.61 -17.84
N THR A 881 -14.00 24.24 -17.02
CA THR A 881 -12.53 24.27 -17.22
C THR A 881 -11.87 23.06 -16.58
N ALA A 882 -12.50 22.50 -15.53
CA ALA A 882 -12.06 21.25 -14.91
C ALA A 882 -13.26 20.49 -14.31
N VAL A 883 -13.20 19.17 -14.36
CA VAL A 883 -14.22 18.24 -13.80
C VAL A 883 -13.48 17.15 -13.02
N GLU A 884 -13.95 16.86 -11.80
CA GLU A 884 -13.37 15.84 -10.92
C GLU A 884 -11.84 16.04 -10.75
N GLN A 885 -11.45 17.29 -10.57
CA GLN A 885 -10.05 17.63 -10.41
C GLN A 885 -9.62 17.44 -8.96
N ASP A 886 -8.67 16.56 -8.73
CA ASP A 886 -8.07 16.33 -7.42
C ASP A 886 -7.21 17.53 -6.97
N PHE A 887 -7.21 17.79 -5.68
CA PHE A 887 -6.29 18.73 -5.07
C PHE A 887 -5.69 18.19 -3.77
N VAL A 888 -4.44 18.55 -3.52
CA VAL A 888 -3.76 18.39 -2.24
C VAL A 888 -3.04 19.71 -1.95
N VAL A 889 -3.44 20.40 -0.90
CA VAL A 889 -2.88 21.70 -0.54
C VAL A 889 -2.39 21.73 0.90
N ALA A 890 -1.41 22.56 1.18
CA ALA A 890 -0.89 22.74 2.53
C ALA A 890 -1.89 23.50 3.41
N PHE A 891 -2.06 23.04 4.64
CA PHE A 891 -2.87 23.66 5.68
C PHE A 891 -2.10 23.68 7.01
N GLY A 892 -1.39 24.74 7.30
CA GLY A 892 -0.45 24.81 8.42
C GLY A 892 0.64 23.72 8.27
N ARG A 893 0.71 22.81 9.24
CA ARG A 893 1.60 21.62 9.19
C ARG A 893 0.97 20.41 8.51
N ASP A 894 -0.31 20.50 8.16
CA ASP A 894 -1.12 19.42 7.60
C ASP A 894 -1.44 19.67 6.14
N ARG A 895 -2.19 18.77 5.51
CA ARG A 895 -2.65 18.89 4.15
C ARG A 895 -4.15 18.68 4.07
N LEU A 896 -4.80 19.45 3.22
CA LEU A 896 -6.18 19.21 2.80
C LEU A 896 -6.14 18.53 1.45
N ARG A 897 -6.86 17.44 1.31
CA ARG A 897 -7.11 16.76 0.03
C ARG A 897 -8.60 16.77 -0.27
N GLY A 898 -8.92 16.87 -1.53
CA GLY A 898 -10.27 16.78 -2.02
C GLY A 898 -10.29 16.71 -3.53
N ARG A 899 -11.49 16.84 -4.06
CA ARG A 899 -11.74 16.83 -5.49
C ARG A 899 -12.83 17.85 -5.76
N TYR A 900 -12.59 18.73 -6.72
CA TYR A 900 -13.64 19.63 -7.21
C TYR A 900 -14.53 18.84 -8.16
N ASP A 901 -15.85 18.85 -7.94
CA ASP A 901 -16.75 18.17 -8.88
C ASP A 901 -16.74 18.91 -10.23
N ARG A 902 -16.79 20.24 -10.20
CA ARG A 902 -16.76 21.08 -11.39
C ARG A 902 -16.17 22.47 -11.11
N VAL A 903 -15.31 22.93 -11.98
CA VAL A 903 -14.78 24.30 -11.98
C VAL A 903 -15.09 24.96 -13.32
N ASP A 904 -15.77 26.09 -13.29
CA ASP A 904 -16.10 26.88 -14.46
C ASP A 904 -15.32 28.19 -14.45
N ARG A 905 -15.06 28.70 -15.64
CA ARG A 905 -14.60 30.08 -15.85
C ARG A 905 -15.51 30.73 -16.87
N ASP A 906 -16.21 31.79 -16.47
CA ASP A 906 -17.06 32.54 -17.38
C ASP A 906 -16.27 33.48 -18.31
N ASP A 907 -16.97 34.11 -19.27
CA ASP A 907 -16.37 35.00 -20.26
C ASP A 907 -15.73 36.27 -19.63
N ALA A 908 -16.11 36.61 -18.41
CA ALA A 908 -15.51 37.70 -17.63
C ALA A 908 -14.28 37.21 -16.83
N GLY A 909 -13.93 35.95 -16.93
CA GLY A 909 -12.80 35.33 -16.23
C GLY A 909 -13.09 34.98 -14.78
N ARG A 910 -14.35 35.08 -14.30
CA ARG A 910 -14.74 34.71 -12.93
C ARG A 910 -14.73 33.20 -12.78
N VAL A 911 -14.24 32.73 -11.64
CA VAL A 911 -14.13 31.32 -11.29
C VAL A 911 -15.30 30.91 -10.40
N ILE A 912 -16.03 29.87 -10.84
CA ILE A 912 -17.15 29.29 -10.11
C ILE A 912 -16.80 27.84 -9.80
N ILE A 913 -16.91 27.45 -8.51
CA ILE A 913 -16.71 26.04 -8.10
C ILE A 913 -18.05 25.46 -7.68
N THR A 914 -18.48 24.42 -8.36
CA THR A 914 -19.77 23.74 -8.12
C THR A 914 -19.54 22.35 -7.55
N ASP A 915 -20.31 22.01 -6.53
CA ASP A 915 -20.38 20.68 -5.93
C ASP A 915 -21.82 20.14 -6.06
N TYR A 916 -21.96 18.91 -6.52
CA TYR A 916 -23.24 18.27 -6.77
C TYR A 916 -23.75 17.54 -5.53
N LYS A 917 -25.06 17.63 -5.27
CA LYS A 917 -25.72 16.96 -4.15
C LYS A 917 -26.95 16.21 -4.60
N SER A 918 -27.10 14.97 -4.15
CA SER A 918 -28.29 14.14 -4.41
C SER A 918 -29.42 14.36 -3.41
N SER A 919 -29.30 15.32 -2.49
CA SER A 919 -30.34 15.60 -1.49
C SER A 919 -31.44 16.49 -2.04
N ASP A 920 -32.69 16.21 -1.68
CA ASP A 920 -33.84 17.04 -2.03
C ASP A 920 -33.86 18.34 -1.20
N VAL A 921 -33.92 19.48 -1.89
CA VAL A 921 -34.07 20.81 -1.33
C VAL A 921 -35.19 21.51 -2.08
N ARG A 922 -36.22 21.95 -1.36
CA ARG A 922 -37.48 22.38 -2.01
C ARG A 922 -37.56 23.87 -2.28
N ASP A 923 -36.65 24.69 -1.76
CA ASP A 923 -36.66 26.13 -1.96
C ASP A 923 -35.23 26.71 -2.06
N LEU A 924 -35.13 27.81 -2.78
CA LEU A 924 -33.87 28.50 -3.07
C LEU A 924 -33.22 29.10 -1.80
N ALA A 925 -34.04 29.54 -0.83
CA ALA A 925 -33.53 30.12 0.41
C ALA A 925 -32.78 29.06 1.24
N THR A 926 -33.34 27.86 1.30
CA THR A 926 -32.66 26.69 1.92
C THR A 926 -31.41 26.27 1.13
N ALA A 927 -31.46 26.24 -0.19
CA ALA A 927 -30.30 25.94 -1.04
C ALA A 927 -29.17 26.94 -0.76
N ASN A 928 -29.44 28.24 -0.78
CA ASN A 928 -28.47 29.30 -0.48
C ASN A 928 -27.95 29.25 0.95
N ARG A 929 -28.78 28.90 1.94
CA ARG A 929 -28.35 28.73 3.32
C ARG A 929 -27.37 27.56 3.42
N ARG A 930 -27.70 26.39 2.83
CA ARG A 930 -26.80 25.22 2.82
C ARG A 930 -25.47 25.52 2.14
N ALA A 931 -25.47 26.27 1.03
CA ALA A 931 -24.23 26.69 0.37
C ALA A 931 -23.37 27.58 1.30
N ARG A 932 -24.03 28.53 2.01
CA ARG A 932 -23.31 29.38 2.96
C ARG A 932 -22.73 28.65 4.17
N GLU A 933 -23.36 27.60 4.64
CA GLU A 933 -22.97 26.81 5.80
C GLU A 933 -22.01 25.66 5.45
N SER A 934 -21.76 25.41 4.17
CA SER A 934 -20.95 24.29 3.70
C SER A 934 -19.47 24.46 4.04
N LEU A 935 -18.97 23.56 4.89
CA LEU A 935 -17.55 23.45 5.17
C LEU A 935 -16.79 22.94 3.92
N GLN A 936 -17.42 22.07 3.11
CA GLN A 936 -16.83 21.53 1.88
C GLN A 936 -16.52 22.65 0.89
N LEU A 937 -17.48 23.53 0.63
CA LEU A 937 -17.25 24.68 -0.26
C LEU A 937 -16.19 25.63 0.29
N SER A 938 -16.14 25.83 1.61
CA SER A 938 -15.07 26.63 2.23
C SER A 938 -13.69 25.98 2.07
N MET A 939 -13.61 24.66 2.16
CA MET A 939 -12.37 23.92 1.86
C MET A 939 -11.98 24.05 0.39
N TYR A 940 -12.93 24.03 -0.53
CA TYR A 940 -12.65 24.25 -1.95
C TYR A 940 -12.10 25.64 -2.21
N ALA A 941 -12.67 26.67 -1.58
CA ALA A 941 -12.17 28.04 -1.70
C ALA A 941 -10.74 28.20 -1.18
N LEU A 942 -10.44 27.61 0.00
CA LEU A 942 -9.09 27.58 0.59
C LEU A 942 -8.09 26.85 -0.30
N ALA A 943 -8.52 25.72 -0.87
CA ALA A 943 -7.68 24.94 -1.76
C ALA A 943 -7.39 25.69 -3.07
N HIS A 944 -8.40 26.31 -3.66
CA HIS A 944 -8.23 27.13 -4.88
C HIS A 944 -7.30 28.32 -4.63
N GLU A 945 -7.48 29.02 -3.51
CA GLU A 945 -6.59 30.14 -3.14
C GLU A 945 -5.13 29.66 -2.96
N ALA A 946 -4.94 28.51 -2.32
CA ALA A 946 -3.61 27.95 -2.12
C ALA A 946 -2.92 27.57 -3.46
N GLN A 947 -3.69 27.07 -4.44
CA GLN A 947 -3.19 26.66 -5.76
C GLN A 947 -2.94 27.85 -6.71
N THR A 948 -3.88 28.80 -6.74
CA THR A 948 -3.89 29.87 -7.75
C THR A 948 -3.44 31.23 -7.24
N GLY A 949 -3.42 31.41 -5.91
CA GLY A 949 -3.16 32.69 -5.24
C GLY A 949 -4.37 33.63 -5.21
N ALA A 950 -5.56 33.18 -5.64
CA ALA A 950 -6.80 33.94 -5.64
C ALA A 950 -7.97 33.10 -5.17
N LEU A 951 -8.92 33.71 -4.48
CA LEU A 951 -10.19 33.06 -4.13
C LEU A 951 -11.05 32.88 -5.39
N PRO A 952 -11.91 31.84 -5.46
CA PRO A 952 -12.94 31.76 -6.49
C PRO A 952 -13.95 32.88 -6.28
N ASP A 953 -14.58 33.32 -7.36
CA ASP A 953 -15.58 34.39 -7.29
C ASP A 953 -16.89 33.90 -6.68
N GLU A 954 -17.24 32.66 -6.94
CA GLU A 954 -18.49 32.07 -6.49
C GLU A 954 -18.33 30.57 -6.15
N LEU A 955 -19.11 30.12 -5.18
CA LEU A 955 -19.22 28.72 -4.76
C LEU A 955 -20.67 28.29 -4.85
N ALA A 956 -20.95 27.12 -5.40
CA ALA A 956 -22.29 26.63 -5.64
C ALA A 956 -22.50 25.18 -5.13
N LEU A 957 -23.69 24.91 -4.57
CA LEU A 957 -24.22 23.58 -4.37
C LEU A 957 -25.36 23.36 -5.36
N HIS A 958 -25.20 22.41 -6.26
CA HIS A 958 -26.25 22.02 -7.21
C HIS A 958 -26.98 20.78 -6.69
N PHE A 959 -28.23 20.94 -6.32
CA PHE A 959 -29.09 19.88 -5.80
C PHE A 959 -29.81 19.18 -6.96
N LEU A 960 -29.26 18.05 -7.39
CA LEU A 960 -29.71 17.31 -8.59
C LEU A 960 -31.17 16.89 -8.52
N GLU A 961 -31.66 16.46 -7.34
CA GLU A 961 -33.07 16.05 -7.15
C GLU A 961 -34.08 17.17 -7.44
N SER A 962 -33.74 18.39 -7.17
CA SER A 962 -34.65 19.55 -7.33
C SER A 962 -34.25 20.50 -8.45
N GLY A 963 -33.06 20.38 -9.02
CA GLY A 963 -32.47 21.32 -9.97
C GLY A 963 -32.11 22.68 -9.35
N LEU A 964 -32.23 22.88 -8.04
CA LEU A 964 -31.93 24.14 -7.38
C LEU A 964 -30.41 24.31 -7.16
N VAL A 965 -29.89 25.49 -7.48
CA VAL A 965 -28.51 25.85 -7.26
C VAL A 965 -28.43 26.91 -6.15
N GLY A 966 -27.89 26.47 -5.00
CA GLY A 966 -27.56 27.38 -3.90
C GLY A 966 -26.19 28.02 -4.13
N ARG A 967 -26.15 29.36 -4.11
CA ARG A 967 -24.95 30.15 -4.43
C ARG A 967 -24.45 30.94 -3.23
N THR A 968 -23.13 31.13 -3.17
CA THR A 968 -22.49 31.92 -2.12
C THR A 968 -21.11 32.41 -2.56
N GLU A 969 -20.69 33.56 -2.04
CA GLU A 969 -19.35 34.06 -2.23
C GLU A 969 -18.43 33.65 -1.05
N PRO A 970 -17.15 33.34 -1.27
CA PRO A 970 -16.20 33.14 -0.19
C PRO A 970 -15.95 34.46 0.55
N THR A 971 -16.13 34.48 1.87
CA THR A 971 -15.83 35.66 2.69
C THR A 971 -14.76 35.33 3.73
N GLU A 972 -13.89 36.29 4.03
CA GLU A 972 -12.81 36.12 5.02
C GLU A 972 -13.31 35.54 6.35
N LYS A 973 -14.45 36.04 6.85
CA LYS A 973 -15.08 35.57 8.09
C LYS A 973 -15.43 34.08 8.04
N ARG A 974 -15.98 33.60 6.90
CA ARG A 974 -16.35 32.19 6.74
C ARG A 974 -15.15 31.30 6.57
N LEU A 975 -14.16 31.78 5.81
CA LEU A 975 -12.91 31.03 5.62
C LEU A 975 -12.14 30.90 6.93
N ALA A 976 -12.08 31.97 7.75
CA ALA A 976 -11.48 31.90 9.08
C ALA A 976 -12.21 30.89 10.00
N ALA A 977 -13.54 30.90 10.03
CA ALA A 977 -14.32 29.91 10.81
C ALA A 977 -14.14 28.48 10.28
N ALA A 978 -14.00 28.28 8.98
CA ALA A 978 -13.68 26.99 8.42
C ALA A 978 -12.26 26.52 8.82
N GLN A 979 -11.27 27.42 8.77
CA GLN A 979 -9.91 27.14 9.20
C GLN A 979 -9.83 26.76 10.68
N GLU A 980 -10.58 27.43 11.56
CA GLU A 980 -10.67 27.06 12.98
C GLU A 980 -11.25 25.65 13.16
N ARG A 981 -12.31 25.30 12.45
CA ARG A 981 -12.93 23.96 12.51
C ARG A 981 -12.00 22.88 11.99
N LEU A 982 -11.27 23.15 10.90
CA LEU A 982 -10.27 22.25 10.34
C LEU A 982 -9.11 22.02 11.31
N ALA A 983 -8.61 23.11 11.92
CA ALA A 983 -7.53 23.05 12.91
C ALA A 983 -7.96 22.26 14.16
N LEU A 984 -9.18 22.49 14.67
CA LEU A 984 -9.74 21.76 15.80
C LEU A 984 -9.80 20.25 15.54
N ALA A 985 -10.28 19.86 14.35
CA ALA A 985 -10.34 18.47 13.95
C ALA A 985 -8.93 17.86 13.79
N ALA A 986 -8.02 18.57 13.14
CA ALA A 986 -6.64 18.12 12.95
C ALA A 986 -5.91 17.89 14.27
N GLU A 987 -6.06 18.83 15.22
CA GLU A 987 -5.44 18.71 16.55
C GLU A 987 -6.03 17.55 17.35
N GLY A 988 -7.34 17.41 17.38
CA GLY A 988 -8.00 16.33 18.09
C GLY A 988 -7.68 14.94 17.51
N ILE A 989 -7.61 14.80 16.18
CA ILE A 989 -7.19 13.58 15.52
C ILE A 989 -5.74 13.24 15.89
N ARG A 990 -4.87 14.24 15.90
CA ARG A 990 -3.44 14.07 16.23
C ARG A 990 -3.22 13.63 17.65
N GLU A 991 -3.98 14.19 18.59
CA GLU A 991 -3.91 13.82 19.99
C GLU A 991 -4.64 12.51 20.32
N GLY A 992 -5.29 11.89 19.33
CA GLY A 992 -6.06 10.66 19.55
C GLY A 992 -7.31 10.86 20.39
N ARG A 993 -7.87 12.09 20.43
CA ARG A 993 -9.11 12.40 21.17
C ARG A 993 -10.32 11.87 20.40
N PHE A 994 -10.74 10.65 20.71
CA PHE A 994 -11.84 9.96 20.02
C PHE A 994 -13.02 9.64 20.93
N ASP A 995 -13.23 10.43 21.99
CA ASP A 995 -14.36 10.25 22.88
C ASP A 995 -15.67 10.52 22.14
N ALA A 996 -16.67 9.69 22.44
CA ALA A 996 -17.98 9.85 21.83
C ALA A 996 -18.67 11.13 22.32
N THR A 997 -19.38 11.81 21.42
CA THR A 997 -20.26 12.94 21.72
C THR A 997 -21.71 12.53 21.47
N PRO A 998 -22.31 11.69 22.34
CA PRO A 998 -23.62 11.12 22.10
C PRO A 998 -24.70 12.19 22.00
N ASN A 999 -25.54 12.07 20.96
CA ASN A 999 -26.69 12.93 20.74
C ASN A 999 -27.80 12.11 20.09
N GLY A 1000 -29.03 12.13 20.66
CA GLY A 1000 -30.10 11.28 20.18
C GLY A 1000 -30.40 11.41 18.68
N MET A 1001 -30.32 12.62 18.12
CA MET A 1001 -30.53 12.83 16.69
C MET A 1001 -29.35 12.26 15.88
N ARG A 1002 -28.11 12.58 16.23
CA ARG A 1002 -26.91 12.11 15.50
C ARG A 1002 -26.72 10.60 15.61
N CYS A 1003 -26.93 10.05 16.82
CA CYS A 1003 -26.82 8.60 17.04
C CYS A 1003 -27.92 7.83 16.28
N GLY A 1004 -29.11 8.43 16.08
CA GLY A 1004 -30.19 7.81 15.31
C GLY A 1004 -29.83 7.48 13.87
N TYR A 1005 -28.95 8.26 13.25
CA TYR A 1005 -28.48 8.06 11.87
C TYR A 1005 -27.03 7.54 11.79
N CYS A 1006 -26.39 7.28 12.94
CA CYS A 1006 -25.00 6.80 12.96
C CYS A 1006 -24.94 5.31 12.54
N PRO A 1007 -24.17 4.96 11.51
CA PRO A 1007 -24.03 3.57 11.08
C PRO A 1007 -23.38 2.67 12.14
N PHE A 1008 -22.74 3.26 13.14
CA PHE A 1008 -22.06 2.54 14.23
C PHE A 1008 -22.88 2.49 15.52
N ARG A 1009 -24.17 2.88 15.48
CA ARG A 1009 -25.03 2.93 16.67
C ARG A 1009 -25.09 1.61 17.43
N GLU A 1010 -25.20 0.50 16.71
CA GLU A 1010 -25.36 -0.84 17.31
C GLU A 1010 -24.11 -1.32 18.04
N ILE A 1011 -22.95 -0.85 17.61
CA ILE A 1011 -21.65 -1.28 18.16
C ILE A 1011 -21.02 -0.23 19.09
N CYS A 1012 -21.54 0.99 19.08
CA CYS A 1012 -21.01 2.08 19.91
C CYS A 1012 -21.56 1.96 21.35
N PRO A 1013 -20.68 1.72 22.36
CA PRO A 1013 -21.13 1.58 23.73
C PRO A 1013 -21.73 2.86 24.33
N ASP A 1014 -21.38 4.03 23.75
CA ASP A 1014 -21.86 5.34 24.21
C ASP A 1014 -23.02 5.89 23.37
N ALA A 1015 -23.59 5.09 22.47
CA ALA A 1015 -24.67 5.56 21.62
C ALA A 1015 -25.87 5.99 22.46
N ALA A 1016 -26.40 7.21 22.21
CA ALA A 1016 -27.66 7.62 22.80
C ALA A 1016 -28.79 6.69 22.29
N ARG A 1017 -29.51 6.03 23.21
CA ARG A 1017 -30.57 5.05 22.93
C ARG A 1017 -31.90 5.74 22.66
#